data_e43cfb494994f821c500018edd9fd9b8
#
_entry.id   e43cfb494994f821c500018edd9fd9b8
#
_cell.length_a   1.000
_cell.length_b   1.000
_cell.length_c   1.000
_cell.angle_alpha   90.00
_cell.angle_beta   90.00
_cell.angle_gamma   90.00
#
_symmetry.space_group_name_H-M   'P 1'
#
loop_
_entity.id
_entity.type
_entity.pdbx_description
1 polymer ?
#
loop_
_entity_poly.entity_id
_entity_poly.type
_entity_poly.pdbx_seq_one_letter_code
_entity_poly.pdbx_strand_id
1 'polypeptide(L)'
;MKRIVTIISALMLILFCGNVYAQKNSTNDYNLKKAYEVLNEEKDEAKALDLVTKQLRETPDNVDALILRARLLRRKEDYASAMRDINHAIKVNKPKKSGTPNSTLHWWKAYIYSDLGDDENAAAAFKKAYELAKKDNKDNLQSISFDYGCALAYLERYDESDAVFTGMLAEDEADQAAMVGLARNMMKRGQNQDAADLLEKCLKYDNSYSEVHRFLMKAYKNLGNYTKAIDATIEYCDKADDVQTDSVLVVFALKPSYAEAQMKAKAKTCEEPIGWKGFLCAFYEHQHKYAEAVRLYNEMEKEYGHYDRINYNRSGCYAELGLYDEAISDITVLVEKDPGLYVLCKRADYYRESGRFQEAIADYNAAGEEAPTHVYPYYARGWCYEMLGNDAKALAEYDAGINLDETYAYIYLMRGEIKHKQGNEDEAKADFEKVLQIDTTIQESSCRQYALFFLGKNDEAIDWMERMIADDPENDGHYYDKACLYARMGRLDESVAALRTAFEKGYRSFEHIKYDDDMDPIRELPEFKSLIEEYKAIHDAYLKENELSEVTGDIMVTEIAVTKKPGGTFEIPCDINGLALQMIFDTGASDVTISSVEANFMFKNGYLSEKDIKGKKYYQIANGQISEGTTITLREVKIGDAVLHNVDASVVKSQRAPLLLGQSAMERFGTITIDNINNKLIIKH
;
A
#
# COMPACT_ATOMS: atom_id res chain seq x y z
N MET A 1 -1.04 19.56 2.47
CA MET A 1 -1.87 20.42 3.34
C MET A 1 -2.93 21.29 2.63
N LYS A 2 -2.85 21.53 1.31
CA LYS A 2 -3.83 22.32 0.54
C LYS A 2 -5.21 21.65 0.31
N ARG A 3 -5.41 20.37 0.59
CA ARG A 3 -6.65 19.62 0.28
C ARG A 3 -7.63 19.39 1.45
N ILE A 4 -7.30 19.77 2.67
CA ILE A 4 -8.10 19.38 3.86
C ILE A 4 -9.34 20.28 4.07
N VAL A 5 -9.32 21.55 3.67
CA VAL A 5 -10.50 22.44 3.83
C VAL A 5 -11.60 22.11 2.80
N THR A 6 -11.23 21.53 1.67
CA THR A 6 -12.15 21.25 0.55
C THR A 6 -12.97 19.96 0.72
N ILE A 7 -12.53 19.03 1.55
CA ILE A 7 -13.14 17.69 1.66
C ILE A 7 -14.34 17.68 2.61
N ILE A 8 -14.29 18.42 3.71
CA ILE A 8 -15.36 18.43 4.73
C ILE A 8 -16.64 19.11 4.25
N SER A 9 -16.51 20.19 3.50
CA SER A 9 -17.67 20.92 2.95
C SER A 9 -18.26 20.28 1.69
N ALA A 10 -17.48 19.47 0.96
CA ALA A 10 -17.94 18.84 -0.29
C ALA A 10 -18.90 17.66 -0.05
N LEU A 11 -18.73 16.90 1.02
CA LEU A 11 -19.61 15.74 1.33
C LEU A 11 -20.99 16.16 1.86
N MET A 12 -21.08 17.20 2.70
CA MET A 12 -22.38 17.71 3.16
C MET A 12 -23.22 18.38 2.05
N LEU A 13 -22.59 19.00 1.06
CA LEU A 13 -23.29 19.69 -0.04
C LEU A 13 -23.88 18.75 -1.11
N ILE A 14 -23.41 17.52 -1.23
CA ILE A 14 -23.93 16.55 -2.21
C ILE A 14 -25.35 16.08 -1.83
N LEU A 15 -25.66 15.99 -0.53
CA LEU A 15 -26.97 15.52 -0.04
C LEU A 15 -28.04 16.62 0.00
N PHE A 16 -27.68 17.89 0.20
CA PHE A 16 -28.67 18.95 0.38
C PHE A 16 -29.15 19.64 -0.92
N CYS A 17 -28.35 19.66 -1.98
CA CYS A 17 -28.75 20.31 -3.24
C CYS A 17 -29.59 19.45 -4.19
N GLY A 18 -29.65 18.13 -3.98
CA GLY A 18 -30.43 17.22 -4.84
C GLY A 18 -31.96 17.35 -4.69
N ASN A 19 -32.45 17.76 -3.54
CA ASN A 19 -33.88 17.72 -3.24
C ASN A 19 -34.64 19.04 -3.42
N VAL A 20 -33.97 20.18 -3.61
CA VAL A 20 -34.66 21.49 -3.69
C VAL A 20 -35.08 21.86 -5.10
N TYR A 21 -34.53 21.22 -6.14
CA TYR A 21 -34.77 21.60 -7.53
C TYR A 21 -35.82 20.81 -8.32
N ALA A 22 -36.52 19.89 -7.67
CA ALA A 22 -37.52 19.03 -8.35
C ALA A 22 -38.86 19.76 -8.69
N GLN A 23 -39.04 20.98 -8.35
CA GLN A 23 -40.32 21.69 -8.54
C GLN A 23 -40.21 23.09 -9.14
N LYS A 24 -39.74 23.21 -10.36
CA LYS A 24 -40.18 24.33 -11.25
C LYS A 24 -40.12 23.89 -12.70
N ASN A 25 -41.31 23.65 -13.27
CA ASN A 25 -41.52 23.32 -14.66
C ASN A 25 -41.25 24.57 -15.53
N SER A 26 -40.17 24.52 -16.31
CA SER A 26 -40.14 25.22 -17.60
C SER A 26 -39.61 24.22 -18.63
N THR A 27 -40.30 24.14 -19.77
CA THR A 27 -39.93 23.30 -20.92
C THR A 27 -38.57 23.69 -21.53
N ASN A 28 -37.95 24.75 -21.04
CA ASN A 28 -36.68 25.32 -21.53
C ASN A 28 -35.43 24.83 -20.80
N ASP A 29 -35.56 24.00 -19.76
CA ASP A 29 -34.41 23.55 -18.94
C ASP A 29 -34.16 22.04 -19.04
N TYR A 30 -34.52 21.43 -20.16
CA TYR A 30 -34.44 20.01 -20.38
C TYR A 30 -32.99 19.45 -20.19
N ASN A 31 -32.00 20.09 -20.83
CA ASN A 31 -30.61 19.66 -20.74
C ASN A 31 -30.04 19.84 -19.34
N LEU A 32 -30.43 20.87 -18.61
CA LEU A 32 -30.03 21.11 -17.23
C LEU A 32 -30.59 20.04 -16.29
N LYS A 33 -31.88 19.71 -16.42
CA LYS A 33 -32.51 18.63 -15.65
C LYS A 33 -31.82 17.29 -15.89
N LYS A 34 -31.59 16.98 -17.16
CA LYS A 34 -30.90 15.75 -17.54
C LYS A 34 -29.44 15.71 -17.05
N ALA A 35 -28.73 16.83 -16.99
CA ALA A 35 -27.40 16.92 -16.41
C ALA A 35 -27.41 16.55 -14.91
N TYR A 36 -28.39 17.02 -14.15
CA TYR A 36 -28.56 16.62 -12.74
C TYR A 36 -28.92 15.13 -12.58
N GLU A 37 -29.78 14.58 -13.46
CA GLU A 37 -30.10 13.15 -13.47
C GLU A 37 -28.86 12.29 -13.72
N VAL A 38 -28.05 12.64 -14.73
CA VAL A 38 -26.78 11.96 -15.05
C VAL A 38 -25.80 12.01 -13.87
N LEU A 39 -25.69 13.17 -13.20
CA LEU A 39 -24.80 13.28 -12.02
C LEU A 39 -25.26 12.42 -10.83
N ASN A 40 -26.57 12.33 -10.62
CA ASN A 40 -27.14 11.57 -9.49
C ASN A 40 -27.14 10.06 -9.74
N GLU A 41 -27.50 9.62 -10.94
CA GLU A 41 -27.73 8.21 -11.29
C GLU A 41 -26.48 7.55 -11.89
N GLU A 42 -25.84 8.22 -12.87
CA GLU A 42 -24.72 7.65 -13.62
C GLU A 42 -23.34 8.09 -13.07
N LYS A 43 -23.30 9.17 -12.25
CA LYS A 43 -22.07 9.82 -11.74
C LYS A 43 -21.09 10.26 -12.86
N ASP A 44 -21.59 10.47 -14.09
CA ASP A 44 -20.79 10.85 -15.26
C ASP A 44 -20.70 12.38 -15.37
N GLU A 45 -19.63 12.95 -14.82
CA GLU A 45 -19.37 14.40 -14.84
C GLU A 45 -19.08 14.94 -16.25
N ALA A 46 -18.48 14.13 -17.12
CA ALA A 46 -18.15 14.56 -18.49
C ALA A 46 -19.43 14.74 -19.33
N LYS A 47 -20.34 13.77 -19.24
CA LYS A 47 -21.65 13.81 -19.90
C LYS A 47 -22.53 14.93 -19.34
N ALA A 48 -22.50 15.16 -18.02
CA ALA A 48 -23.21 16.27 -17.38
C ALA A 48 -22.66 17.62 -17.84
N LEU A 49 -21.34 17.77 -17.99
CA LEU A 49 -20.70 19.01 -18.48
C LEU A 49 -21.10 19.33 -19.94
N ASP A 50 -21.21 18.32 -20.80
CA ASP A 50 -21.69 18.49 -22.18
C ASP A 50 -23.16 18.98 -22.20
N LEU A 51 -24.02 18.32 -21.43
CA LEU A 51 -25.43 18.68 -21.32
C LEU A 51 -25.64 20.12 -20.81
N VAL A 52 -24.95 20.51 -19.75
CA VAL A 52 -25.08 21.88 -19.22
C VAL A 52 -24.47 22.91 -20.16
N THR A 53 -23.41 22.55 -20.89
CA THR A 53 -22.85 23.43 -21.93
C THR A 53 -23.81 23.63 -23.09
N LYS A 54 -24.53 22.58 -23.50
CA LYS A 54 -25.59 22.66 -24.49
C LYS A 54 -26.73 23.55 -24.00
N GLN A 55 -27.17 23.41 -22.74
CA GLN A 55 -28.16 24.31 -22.13
C GLN A 55 -27.75 25.77 -22.22
N LEU A 56 -26.49 26.09 -21.94
CA LEU A 56 -25.99 27.46 -21.97
C LEU A 56 -25.81 28.02 -23.39
N ARG A 57 -25.75 27.21 -24.44
CA ARG A 57 -25.84 27.70 -25.83
C ARG A 57 -27.26 28.15 -26.16
N GLU A 58 -28.28 27.48 -25.61
CA GLU A 58 -29.69 27.82 -25.83
C GLU A 58 -30.13 28.97 -24.91
N THR A 59 -29.68 28.96 -23.67
CA THR A 59 -30.04 29.97 -22.64
C THR A 59 -28.78 30.46 -21.91
N PRO A 60 -28.00 31.41 -22.51
CA PRO A 60 -26.69 31.82 -21.98
C PRO A 60 -26.75 32.46 -20.58
N ASP A 61 -27.86 33.04 -20.21
CA ASP A 61 -28.08 33.73 -18.93
C ASP A 61 -28.81 32.87 -17.88
N ASN A 62 -28.86 31.53 -18.10
CA ASN A 62 -29.45 30.61 -17.13
C ASN A 62 -28.49 30.44 -15.94
N VAL A 63 -28.85 31.10 -14.81
CA VAL A 63 -28.00 31.16 -13.61
C VAL A 63 -27.70 29.81 -13.03
N ASP A 64 -28.66 28.88 -12.96
CA ASP A 64 -28.48 27.55 -12.40
C ASP A 64 -27.57 26.69 -13.27
N ALA A 65 -27.69 26.84 -14.60
CA ALA A 65 -26.79 26.19 -15.55
C ALA A 65 -25.35 26.72 -15.45
N LEU A 66 -25.17 28.03 -15.28
CA LEU A 66 -23.87 28.67 -15.07
C LEU A 66 -23.22 28.17 -13.77
N ILE A 67 -23.97 28.05 -12.67
CA ILE A 67 -23.47 27.50 -11.40
C ILE A 67 -23.07 26.03 -11.58
N LEU A 68 -23.91 25.20 -12.20
CA LEU A 68 -23.61 23.78 -12.38
C LEU A 68 -22.36 23.59 -13.24
N ARG A 69 -22.22 24.34 -14.35
CA ARG A 69 -21.03 24.27 -15.20
C ARG A 69 -19.78 24.74 -14.45
N ALA A 70 -19.85 25.82 -13.70
CA ALA A 70 -18.74 26.31 -12.88
C ALA A 70 -18.29 25.27 -11.85
N ARG A 71 -19.23 24.57 -11.21
CA ARG A 71 -18.91 23.47 -10.27
C ARG A 71 -18.18 22.30 -10.94
N LEU A 72 -18.63 21.89 -12.11
CA LEU A 72 -18.00 20.81 -12.89
C LEU A 72 -16.62 21.22 -13.42
N LEU A 73 -16.48 22.45 -13.92
CA LEU A 73 -15.19 23.00 -14.36
C LEU A 73 -14.19 23.11 -13.20
N ARG A 74 -14.64 23.52 -12.01
CA ARG A 74 -13.84 23.57 -10.79
C ARG A 74 -13.27 22.19 -10.43
N ARG A 75 -14.07 21.11 -10.54
CA ARG A 75 -13.62 19.75 -10.31
C ARG A 75 -12.60 19.26 -11.34
N LYS A 76 -12.68 19.80 -12.57
CA LYS A 76 -11.68 19.58 -13.63
C LYS A 76 -10.48 20.52 -13.55
N GLU A 77 -10.38 21.32 -12.49
CA GLU A 77 -9.32 22.30 -12.26
C GLU A 77 -9.28 23.45 -13.30
N ASP A 78 -10.32 23.59 -14.16
CA ASP A 78 -10.47 24.74 -15.05
C ASP A 78 -11.10 25.94 -14.29
N TYR A 79 -10.32 26.47 -13.35
CA TYR A 79 -10.75 27.55 -12.48
C TYR A 79 -11.02 28.84 -13.24
N ALA A 80 -10.30 29.08 -14.35
CA ALA A 80 -10.48 30.27 -15.17
C ALA A 80 -11.86 30.28 -15.84
N SER A 81 -12.31 29.18 -16.38
CA SER A 81 -13.64 29.05 -16.98
C SER A 81 -14.74 29.06 -15.91
N ALA A 82 -14.52 28.37 -14.77
CA ALA A 82 -15.43 28.37 -13.64
C ALA A 82 -15.64 29.82 -13.11
N MET A 83 -14.58 30.60 -12.98
CA MET A 83 -14.66 32.02 -12.56
C MET A 83 -15.41 32.89 -13.56
N ARG A 84 -15.23 32.65 -14.87
CA ARG A 84 -16.03 33.37 -15.91
C ARG A 84 -17.52 33.13 -15.75
N ASP A 85 -17.90 31.85 -15.56
CA ASP A 85 -19.31 31.48 -15.41
C ASP A 85 -19.93 32.07 -14.16
N ILE A 86 -19.25 32.02 -13.01
CA ILE A 86 -19.77 32.65 -11.77
C ILE A 86 -19.85 34.16 -11.87
N ASN A 87 -18.88 34.84 -12.48
CA ASN A 87 -18.94 36.28 -12.68
C ASN A 87 -20.07 36.64 -13.64
N HIS A 88 -20.33 35.84 -14.67
CA HIS A 88 -21.48 36.04 -15.56
C HIS A 88 -22.80 35.85 -14.80
N ALA A 89 -22.91 34.74 -14.00
CA ALA A 89 -24.07 34.50 -13.17
C ALA A 89 -24.36 35.69 -12.21
N ILE A 90 -23.34 36.22 -11.53
CA ILE A 90 -23.47 37.39 -10.63
C ILE A 90 -24.03 38.61 -11.41
N LYS A 91 -23.56 38.84 -12.65
CA LYS A 91 -23.97 39.97 -13.47
C LYS A 91 -25.43 39.88 -13.93
N VAL A 92 -25.90 38.69 -14.31
CA VAL A 92 -27.25 38.49 -14.90
C VAL A 92 -28.31 38.10 -13.88
N ASN A 93 -27.91 37.71 -12.66
CA ASN A 93 -28.84 37.20 -11.66
C ASN A 93 -29.89 38.21 -11.24
N LYS A 94 -31.13 37.73 -11.26
CA LYS A 94 -32.31 38.45 -10.70
C LYS A 94 -33.01 37.53 -9.73
N PRO A 95 -32.66 37.52 -8.43
CA PRO A 95 -33.10 36.53 -7.46
C PRO A 95 -34.61 36.25 -7.43
N LYS A 96 -35.42 37.30 -7.62
CA LYS A 96 -36.89 37.15 -7.72
C LYS A 96 -37.34 36.33 -8.93
N LYS A 97 -36.52 36.27 -9.99
CA LYS A 97 -36.83 35.52 -11.23
C LYS A 97 -36.14 34.18 -11.28
N SER A 98 -34.86 34.12 -10.96
CA SER A 98 -34.03 32.88 -10.95
C SER A 98 -34.36 31.99 -9.77
N GLY A 99 -34.70 32.55 -8.62
CA GLY A 99 -34.81 31.86 -7.36
C GLY A 99 -33.46 31.64 -6.65
N THR A 100 -32.33 31.97 -7.31
CA THR A 100 -30.99 31.79 -6.76
C THR A 100 -30.57 33.02 -5.96
N PRO A 101 -30.24 32.92 -4.65
CA PRO A 101 -29.74 34.00 -3.84
C PRO A 101 -28.38 34.52 -4.34
N ASN A 102 -28.15 35.84 -4.23
CA ASN A 102 -26.85 36.42 -4.59
C ASN A 102 -25.73 35.91 -3.67
N SER A 103 -26.03 35.61 -2.40
CA SER A 103 -25.09 34.97 -1.45
C SER A 103 -24.52 33.69 -1.99
N THR A 104 -25.35 32.84 -2.60
CA THR A 104 -24.89 31.54 -3.19
C THR A 104 -23.84 31.74 -4.28
N LEU A 105 -24.01 32.80 -5.12
CA LEU A 105 -23.03 33.07 -6.20
C LEU A 105 -21.68 33.54 -5.64
N HIS A 106 -21.70 34.43 -4.63
CA HIS A 106 -20.49 34.87 -3.97
C HIS A 106 -19.83 33.72 -3.16
N TRP A 107 -20.62 32.82 -2.62
CA TRP A 107 -20.15 31.62 -1.94
C TRP A 107 -19.37 30.69 -2.89
N TRP A 108 -19.91 30.40 -4.09
CA TRP A 108 -19.18 29.64 -5.12
C TRP A 108 -17.94 30.37 -5.64
N LYS A 109 -18.02 31.70 -5.79
CA LYS A 109 -16.86 32.53 -6.15
C LYS A 109 -15.73 32.42 -5.13
N ALA A 110 -16.05 32.36 -3.84
CA ALA A 110 -15.09 32.18 -2.76
C ALA A 110 -14.35 30.86 -2.84
N TYR A 111 -15.08 29.77 -3.11
CA TYR A 111 -14.45 28.46 -3.30
C TYR A 111 -13.46 28.41 -4.49
N ILE A 112 -13.80 29.06 -5.61
CA ILE A 112 -12.88 29.13 -6.76
C ILE A 112 -11.62 29.93 -6.41
N TYR A 113 -11.72 31.00 -5.64
CA TYR A 113 -10.54 31.70 -5.14
C TYR A 113 -9.70 30.85 -4.20
N SER A 114 -10.33 30.10 -3.29
CA SER A 114 -9.63 29.18 -2.40
C SER A 114 -8.85 28.10 -3.18
N ASP A 115 -9.45 27.53 -4.23
CA ASP A 115 -8.77 26.54 -5.07
C ASP A 115 -7.59 27.14 -5.85
N LEU A 116 -7.69 28.41 -6.24
CA LEU A 116 -6.60 29.17 -6.87
C LEU A 116 -5.50 29.56 -5.87
N GLY A 117 -5.69 29.36 -4.56
CA GLY A 117 -4.78 29.79 -3.52
C GLY A 117 -4.80 31.32 -3.27
N ASP A 118 -5.86 32.01 -3.73
CA ASP A 118 -6.06 33.43 -3.51
C ASP A 118 -6.94 33.63 -2.26
N ASP A 119 -6.35 33.43 -1.11
CA ASP A 119 -7.02 33.29 0.18
C ASP A 119 -7.65 34.65 0.62
N GLU A 120 -7.02 35.78 0.30
CA GLU A 120 -7.58 37.11 0.61
C GLU A 120 -8.86 37.40 -0.19
N ASN A 121 -8.86 37.10 -1.49
CA ASN A 121 -10.07 37.29 -2.31
C ASN A 121 -11.12 36.23 -1.96
N ALA A 122 -10.73 35.02 -1.55
CA ALA A 122 -11.64 34.01 -1.01
C ALA A 122 -12.35 34.50 0.24
N ALA A 123 -11.61 35.02 1.23
CA ALA A 123 -12.18 35.56 2.46
C ALA A 123 -13.10 36.79 2.17
N ALA A 124 -12.71 37.67 1.25
CA ALA A 124 -13.53 38.78 0.84
C ALA A 124 -14.85 38.34 0.17
N ALA A 125 -14.79 37.29 -0.66
CA ALA A 125 -15.98 36.74 -1.32
C ALA A 125 -16.88 36.01 -0.31
N PHE A 126 -16.32 35.26 0.65
CA PHE A 126 -17.05 34.64 1.77
C PHE A 126 -17.72 35.70 2.64
N LYS A 127 -17.02 36.80 2.97
CA LYS A 127 -17.61 37.93 3.68
C LYS A 127 -18.83 38.47 2.96
N LYS A 128 -18.70 38.68 1.63
CA LYS A 128 -19.81 39.18 0.82
C LYS A 128 -20.98 38.19 0.80
N ALA A 129 -20.70 36.89 0.68
CA ALA A 129 -21.73 35.83 0.77
C ALA A 129 -22.45 35.90 2.12
N TYR A 130 -21.70 35.98 3.24
CA TYR A 130 -22.24 36.06 4.60
C TYR A 130 -23.14 37.27 4.83
N GLU A 131 -22.71 38.48 4.40
CA GLU A 131 -23.49 39.70 4.53
C GLU A 131 -24.80 39.64 3.72
N LEU A 132 -24.78 38.99 2.56
CA LEU A 132 -25.96 38.82 1.72
C LEU A 132 -26.89 37.74 2.29
N ALA A 133 -26.34 36.61 2.75
CA ALA A 133 -27.12 35.50 3.24
C ALA A 133 -28.02 35.85 4.45
N LYS A 134 -27.58 36.78 5.27
CA LYS A 134 -28.42 37.34 6.35
C LYS A 134 -29.76 37.90 5.84
N LYS A 135 -29.84 38.28 4.55
CA LYS A 135 -31.00 38.89 3.92
C LYS A 135 -31.71 38.01 2.92
N ASP A 136 -30.94 37.22 2.14
CA ASP A 136 -31.46 36.49 0.97
C ASP A 136 -31.36 34.99 1.03
N ASN A 137 -30.68 34.39 2.06
CA ASN A 137 -30.45 32.96 2.13
C ASN A 137 -30.28 32.44 3.57
N LYS A 138 -31.32 32.54 4.36
CA LYS A 138 -31.29 32.09 5.77
C LYS A 138 -31.02 30.63 5.91
N ASP A 139 -31.48 29.80 4.96
CA ASP A 139 -31.33 28.34 5.00
C ASP A 139 -29.85 27.91 4.87
N ASN A 140 -29.01 28.66 4.19
CA ASN A 140 -27.58 28.38 4.07
C ASN A 140 -26.69 29.33 4.91
N LEU A 141 -27.32 30.20 5.74
CA LEU A 141 -26.56 31.19 6.52
C LEU A 141 -25.52 30.50 7.43
N GLN A 142 -25.90 29.41 8.08
CA GLN A 142 -25.02 28.67 8.96
C GLN A 142 -23.77 28.12 8.23
N SER A 143 -23.96 27.47 7.10
CA SER A 143 -22.85 26.96 6.28
C SER A 143 -21.94 28.07 5.74
N ILE A 144 -22.53 29.15 5.24
CA ILE A 144 -21.77 30.31 4.74
C ILE A 144 -21.00 30.98 5.88
N SER A 145 -21.60 31.11 7.08
CA SER A 145 -20.95 31.67 8.26
C SER A 145 -19.75 30.81 8.68
N PHE A 146 -19.93 29.47 8.71
CA PHE A 146 -18.88 28.55 9.05
C PHE A 146 -17.70 28.67 8.08
N ASP A 147 -17.95 28.64 6.76
CA ASP A 147 -16.90 28.76 5.75
C ASP A 147 -16.18 30.12 5.83
N TYR A 148 -16.91 31.20 6.11
CA TYR A 148 -16.30 32.51 6.32
C TYR A 148 -15.42 32.54 7.57
N GLY A 149 -15.89 31.99 8.69
CA GLY A 149 -15.07 31.82 9.90
C GLY A 149 -13.82 31.01 9.66
N CYS A 150 -13.92 29.92 8.89
CA CYS A 150 -12.79 29.09 8.50
C CYS A 150 -11.78 29.84 7.61
N ALA A 151 -12.26 30.62 6.64
CA ALA A 151 -11.38 31.41 5.77
C ALA A 151 -10.60 32.48 6.56
N LEU A 152 -11.24 33.12 7.53
CA LEU A 152 -10.59 34.09 8.42
C LEU A 152 -9.54 33.40 9.30
N ALA A 153 -9.85 32.22 9.85
CA ALA A 153 -8.90 31.44 10.64
C ALA A 153 -7.68 30.97 9.83
N TYR A 154 -7.86 30.67 8.55
CA TYR A 154 -6.78 30.32 7.64
C TYR A 154 -5.82 31.50 7.43
N LEU A 155 -6.33 32.73 7.33
CA LEU A 155 -5.57 33.98 7.28
C LEU A 155 -5.04 34.42 8.65
N GLU A 156 -5.12 33.59 9.67
CA GLU A 156 -4.74 33.88 11.07
C GLU A 156 -5.49 35.09 11.70
N ARG A 157 -6.62 35.51 11.09
CA ARG A 157 -7.49 36.58 11.58
C ARG A 157 -8.46 35.99 12.63
N TYR A 158 -7.88 35.44 13.70
CA TYR A 158 -8.63 34.65 14.69
C TYR A 158 -9.70 35.44 15.43
N ASP A 159 -9.51 36.74 15.72
CA ASP A 159 -10.51 37.56 16.43
C ASP A 159 -11.77 37.79 15.59
N GLU A 160 -11.60 37.98 14.28
CA GLU A 160 -12.71 38.10 13.36
C GLU A 160 -13.41 36.75 13.15
N SER A 161 -12.65 35.67 13.04
CA SER A 161 -13.16 34.31 12.98
C SER A 161 -13.99 33.95 14.22
N ASP A 162 -13.48 34.26 15.41
CA ASP A 162 -14.19 34.05 16.69
C ASP A 162 -15.50 34.85 16.75
N ALA A 163 -15.51 36.08 16.26
CA ALA A 163 -16.74 36.85 16.21
C ALA A 163 -17.83 36.23 15.32
N VAL A 164 -17.43 35.61 14.21
CA VAL A 164 -18.35 34.88 13.33
C VAL A 164 -18.88 33.60 14.05
N PHE A 165 -18.03 32.80 14.62
CA PHE A 165 -18.45 31.56 15.32
C PHE A 165 -19.27 31.85 16.58
N THR A 166 -18.90 32.89 17.34
CA THR A 166 -19.70 33.36 18.48
C THR A 166 -21.08 33.85 18.03
N GLY A 167 -21.15 34.49 16.87
CA GLY A 167 -22.44 34.88 16.26
C GLY A 167 -23.31 33.68 15.90
N MET A 168 -22.71 32.58 15.42
CA MET A 168 -23.42 31.33 15.16
C MET A 168 -23.96 30.71 16.47
N LEU A 169 -23.14 30.69 17.53
CA LEU A 169 -23.56 30.19 18.84
C LEU A 169 -24.63 31.06 19.53
N ALA A 170 -24.73 32.32 19.18
CA ALA A 170 -25.81 33.16 19.66
C ALA A 170 -27.16 32.86 19.01
N GLU A 171 -27.17 32.29 17.82
CA GLU A 171 -28.37 31.82 17.11
C GLU A 171 -28.72 30.36 17.52
N ASP A 172 -27.70 29.50 17.68
CA ASP A 172 -27.82 28.10 18.13
C ASP A 172 -26.67 27.76 19.09
N GLU A 173 -26.98 27.69 20.37
CA GLU A 173 -25.97 27.39 21.40
C GLU A 173 -25.40 25.97 21.32
N ALA A 174 -26.03 25.07 20.57
CA ALA A 174 -25.63 23.71 20.35
C ALA A 174 -24.89 23.51 18.99
N ASP A 175 -24.58 24.58 18.26
CA ASP A 175 -23.88 24.50 16.98
C ASP A 175 -22.46 23.93 17.16
N GLN A 176 -22.33 22.63 16.90
CA GLN A 176 -21.07 21.91 17.06
C GLN A 176 -19.96 22.40 16.09
N ALA A 177 -20.33 22.76 14.87
CA ALA A 177 -19.36 23.26 13.89
C ALA A 177 -18.74 24.58 14.38
N ALA A 178 -19.56 25.48 14.95
CA ALA A 178 -19.08 26.74 15.54
C ALA A 178 -18.18 26.50 16.77
N MET A 179 -18.56 25.55 17.65
CA MET A 179 -17.73 25.18 18.81
C MET A 179 -16.37 24.61 18.37
N VAL A 180 -16.35 23.72 17.37
CA VAL A 180 -15.12 23.17 16.80
C VAL A 180 -14.27 24.28 16.15
N GLY A 181 -14.89 25.21 15.43
CA GLY A 181 -14.21 26.37 14.84
C GLY A 181 -13.50 27.23 15.90
N LEU A 182 -14.21 27.58 16.98
CA LEU A 182 -13.63 28.32 18.13
C LEU A 182 -12.50 27.54 18.80
N ALA A 183 -12.72 26.27 19.10
CA ALA A 183 -11.71 25.41 19.74
C ALA A 183 -10.43 25.34 18.89
N ARG A 184 -10.56 25.23 17.56
CA ARG A 184 -9.42 25.26 16.63
C ARG A 184 -8.65 26.58 16.74
N ASN A 185 -9.33 27.73 16.79
CA ASN A 185 -8.70 29.02 16.94
C ASN A 185 -7.99 29.16 18.30
N MET A 186 -8.62 28.69 19.39
CA MET A 186 -8.02 28.63 20.74
C MET A 186 -6.74 27.79 20.72
N MET A 187 -6.76 26.62 20.09
CA MET A 187 -5.57 25.76 19.98
C MET A 187 -4.44 26.43 19.20
N LYS A 188 -4.75 27.17 18.14
CA LYS A 188 -3.75 27.95 17.37
C LYS A 188 -3.10 29.05 18.19
N ARG A 189 -3.80 29.60 19.20
CA ARG A 189 -3.27 30.56 20.18
C ARG A 189 -2.61 29.88 21.40
N GLY A 190 -2.50 28.53 21.41
CA GLY A 190 -1.95 27.78 22.54
C GLY A 190 -2.91 27.56 23.72
N GLN A 191 -4.14 27.98 23.63
CA GLN A 191 -5.19 27.86 24.64
C GLN A 191 -5.82 26.45 24.63
N ASN A 192 -4.99 25.42 24.77
CA ASN A 192 -5.42 24.03 24.56
C ASN A 192 -6.41 23.54 25.63
N GLN A 193 -6.32 24.07 26.88
CA GLN A 193 -7.27 23.67 27.94
C GLN A 193 -8.66 24.26 27.68
N ASP A 194 -8.75 25.54 27.31
CA ASP A 194 -10.04 26.19 27.03
C ASP A 194 -10.71 25.52 25.81
N ALA A 195 -9.90 25.14 24.81
CA ALA A 195 -10.37 24.39 23.65
C ALA A 195 -10.91 23.01 24.04
N ALA A 196 -10.22 22.25 24.92
CA ALA A 196 -10.69 20.97 25.40
C ALA A 196 -12.00 21.09 26.19
N ASP A 197 -12.09 22.09 27.08
CA ASP A 197 -13.30 22.33 27.87
C ASP A 197 -14.51 22.67 27.01
N LEU A 198 -14.31 23.48 25.95
CA LEU A 198 -15.34 23.80 24.97
C LEU A 198 -15.79 22.58 24.17
N LEU A 199 -14.84 21.73 23.74
CA LEU A 199 -15.13 20.51 23.00
C LEU A 199 -15.82 19.46 23.88
N GLU A 200 -15.42 19.32 25.16
CA GLU A 200 -16.14 18.47 26.13
C GLU A 200 -17.57 18.97 26.37
N LYS A 201 -17.78 20.29 26.37
CA LYS A 201 -19.14 20.86 26.40
C LYS A 201 -19.93 20.50 25.14
N CYS A 202 -19.29 20.56 23.97
CA CYS A 202 -19.89 20.20 22.69
C CYS A 202 -20.45 18.76 22.71
N LEU A 203 -19.69 17.79 23.26
CA LEU A 203 -20.10 16.39 23.38
C LEU A 203 -21.34 16.16 24.26
N LYS A 204 -21.71 17.12 25.12
CA LYS A 204 -22.94 17.03 25.91
C LYS A 204 -24.21 17.27 25.10
N TYR A 205 -24.08 17.98 23.97
CA TYR A 205 -25.21 18.20 23.05
C TYR A 205 -25.41 17.00 22.13
N ASP A 206 -24.31 16.53 21.50
CA ASP A 206 -24.29 15.34 20.65
C ASP A 206 -22.86 14.78 20.59
N ASN A 207 -22.70 13.49 20.84
CA ASN A 207 -21.41 12.83 20.80
C ASN A 207 -21.11 12.08 19.48
N SER A 208 -22.02 12.16 18.52
CA SER A 208 -21.85 11.46 17.24
C SER A 208 -20.91 12.18 16.25
N TYR A 209 -20.64 13.48 16.48
CA TYR A 209 -19.82 14.27 15.58
C TYR A 209 -18.32 13.96 15.75
N SER A 210 -17.76 13.14 14.87
CA SER A 210 -16.38 12.63 14.95
C SER A 210 -15.32 13.73 15.00
N GLU A 211 -15.52 14.88 14.35
CA GLU A 211 -14.59 16.01 14.35
C GLU A 211 -14.30 16.55 15.75
N VAL A 212 -15.27 16.52 16.65
CA VAL A 212 -15.07 16.95 18.05
C VAL A 212 -14.01 16.09 18.70
N HIS A 213 -14.10 14.78 18.54
CA HIS A 213 -13.12 13.83 19.08
C HIS A 213 -11.73 14.02 18.43
N ARG A 214 -11.67 14.30 17.13
CA ARG A 214 -10.41 14.60 16.43
C ARG A 214 -9.72 15.84 16.97
N PHE A 215 -10.47 16.88 17.35
CA PHE A 215 -9.88 18.07 17.94
C PHE A 215 -9.58 17.90 19.43
N LEU A 216 -10.37 17.12 20.19
CA LEU A 216 -10.03 16.73 21.56
C LEU A 216 -8.72 15.94 21.62
N MET A 217 -8.52 14.98 20.72
CA MET A 217 -7.26 14.26 20.57
C MET A 217 -6.09 15.23 20.45
N LYS A 218 -6.19 16.23 19.56
CA LYS A 218 -5.14 17.24 19.34
C LYS A 218 -4.93 18.14 20.57
N ALA A 219 -6.00 18.62 21.20
CA ALA A 219 -5.93 19.46 22.37
C ALA A 219 -5.26 18.73 23.54
N TYR A 220 -5.66 17.50 23.84
CA TYR A 220 -5.06 16.70 24.90
C TYR A 220 -3.61 16.27 24.59
N LYS A 221 -3.28 15.97 23.31
CA LYS A 221 -1.90 15.75 22.90
C LYS A 221 -1.03 16.97 23.22
N ASN A 222 -1.47 18.18 22.85
CA ASN A 222 -0.75 19.42 23.12
C ASN A 222 -0.61 19.73 24.61
N LEU A 223 -1.56 19.27 25.45
CA LEU A 223 -1.50 19.39 26.91
C LEU A 223 -0.64 18.32 27.59
N GLY A 224 -0.10 17.35 26.84
CA GLY A 224 0.62 16.21 27.38
C GLY A 224 -0.28 15.20 28.12
N ASN A 225 -1.60 15.34 28.02
CA ASN A 225 -2.54 14.39 28.60
C ASN A 225 -2.79 13.23 27.64
N TYR A 226 -1.81 12.37 27.49
CA TYR A 226 -1.83 11.29 26.50
C TYR A 226 -2.94 10.26 26.75
N THR A 227 -3.35 10.04 27.99
CA THR A 227 -4.47 9.14 28.28
C THR A 227 -5.77 9.67 27.65
N LYS A 228 -6.15 10.93 27.93
CA LYS A 228 -7.33 11.52 27.33
C LYS A 228 -7.19 11.70 25.79
N ALA A 229 -5.99 11.94 25.30
CA ALA A 229 -5.74 12.00 23.86
C ALA A 229 -6.03 10.66 23.18
N ILE A 230 -5.63 9.54 23.78
CA ILE A 230 -5.90 8.19 23.28
C ILE A 230 -7.40 7.87 23.37
N ASP A 231 -8.05 8.18 24.49
CA ASP A 231 -9.50 7.97 24.64
C ASP A 231 -10.28 8.73 23.54
N ALA A 232 -9.93 9.98 23.30
CA ALA A 232 -10.52 10.77 22.21
C ALA A 232 -10.21 10.18 20.81
N THR A 233 -9.03 9.60 20.61
CA THR A 233 -8.65 8.92 19.37
C THR A 233 -9.49 7.67 19.13
N ILE A 234 -9.71 6.86 20.16
CA ILE A 234 -10.60 5.68 20.10
C ILE A 234 -12.02 6.10 19.68
N GLU A 235 -12.56 7.12 20.31
CA GLU A 235 -13.90 7.62 19.97
C GLU A 235 -13.95 8.23 18.56
N TYR A 236 -12.88 8.88 18.10
CA TYR A 236 -12.75 9.35 16.72
C TYR A 236 -12.79 8.20 15.73
N CYS A 237 -11.97 7.16 15.94
CA CYS A 237 -11.91 5.98 15.07
C CYS A 237 -13.25 5.20 15.04
N ASP A 238 -14.00 5.23 16.13
CA ASP A 238 -15.30 4.55 16.24
C ASP A 238 -16.43 5.27 15.47
N LYS A 239 -16.30 6.56 15.25
CA LYS A 239 -17.36 7.43 14.70
C LYS A 239 -17.06 8.00 13.32
N ALA A 240 -15.83 7.96 12.88
CA ALA A 240 -15.42 8.52 11.58
C ALA A 240 -15.51 7.47 10.48
N ASP A 241 -16.09 7.83 9.34
CA ASP A 241 -16.18 6.95 8.16
C ASP A 241 -14.83 6.76 7.48
N ASP A 242 -13.93 7.73 7.58
CA ASP A 242 -12.58 7.68 7.02
C ASP A 242 -11.56 8.16 8.06
N VAL A 243 -10.69 7.24 8.47
CA VAL A 243 -9.63 7.50 9.47
C VAL A 243 -8.28 7.40 8.81
N GLN A 244 -7.50 8.48 8.91
CA GLN A 244 -6.10 8.46 8.48
C GLN A 244 -5.27 7.69 9.51
N THR A 245 -5.02 6.42 9.23
CA THR A 245 -4.39 5.46 10.15
C THR A 245 -3.07 5.99 10.73
N ASP A 246 -2.16 6.50 9.90
CA ASP A 246 -0.86 7.01 10.36
C ASP A 246 -1.00 8.15 11.38
N SER A 247 -1.99 9.03 11.19
CA SER A 247 -2.23 10.15 12.10
C SER A 247 -2.67 9.73 13.50
N VAL A 248 -3.36 8.61 13.63
CA VAL A 248 -3.84 8.07 14.91
C VAL A 248 -2.80 7.17 15.56
N LEU A 249 -2.01 6.42 14.78
CA LEU A 249 -0.92 5.58 15.29
C LEU A 249 0.12 6.39 16.06
N VAL A 250 0.48 7.59 15.56
CA VAL A 250 1.37 8.54 16.27
C VAL A 250 0.83 8.93 17.66
N VAL A 251 -0.49 8.98 17.85
CA VAL A 251 -1.09 9.29 19.16
C VAL A 251 -1.09 8.05 20.06
N PHE A 252 -1.40 6.90 19.52
CA PHE A 252 -1.35 5.62 20.25
C PHE A 252 0.07 5.32 20.75
N ALA A 253 1.10 5.67 19.96
CA ALA A 253 2.50 5.51 20.33
C ALA A 253 2.94 6.35 21.54
N LEU A 254 2.21 7.41 21.92
CA LEU A 254 2.53 8.24 23.11
C LEU A 254 2.37 7.49 24.42
N LYS A 255 1.51 6.46 24.50
CA LYS A 255 1.32 5.59 25.67
C LYS A 255 0.92 4.19 25.23
N PRO A 256 1.85 3.39 24.68
CA PRO A 256 1.56 2.18 23.94
C PRO A 256 0.73 1.14 24.69
N SER A 257 1.12 0.80 25.91
CA SER A 257 0.40 -0.21 26.71
C SER A 257 -1.05 0.19 27.03
N TYR A 258 -1.31 1.49 27.22
CA TYR A 258 -2.65 2.00 27.44
C TYR A 258 -3.48 1.92 26.14
N ALA A 259 -2.91 2.38 25.03
CA ALA A 259 -3.56 2.33 23.72
C ALA A 259 -3.93 0.89 23.32
N GLU A 260 -3.00 -0.04 23.48
CA GLU A 260 -3.23 -1.46 23.23
C GLU A 260 -4.39 -2.03 24.06
N ALA A 261 -4.40 -1.71 25.38
CA ALA A 261 -5.48 -2.16 26.27
C ALA A 261 -6.85 -1.61 25.84
N GLN A 262 -6.94 -0.33 25.44
CA GLN A 262 -8.17 0.29 24.95
C GLN A 262 -8.66 -0.33 23.63
N MET A 263 -7.75 -0.52 22.65
CA MET A 263 -8.09 -1.16 21.37
C MET A 263 -8.58 -2.60 21.58
N LYS A 264 -7.91 -3.38 22.45
CA LYS A 264 -8.35 -4.75 22.81
C LYS A 264 -9.72 -4.75 23.49
N ALA A 265 -9.99 -3.79 24.36
CA ALA A 265 -11.29 -3.66 25.01
C ALA A 265 -12.39 -3.33 23.98
N LYS A 266 -12.10 -2.40 23.05
CA LYS A 266 -13.03 -2.00 22.02
C LYS A 266 -13.33 -3.15 21.05
N ALA A 267 -12.31 -3.89 20.60
CA ALA A 267 -12.46 -5.07 19.76
C ALA A 267 -13.33 -6.20 20.40
N LYS A 268 -13.43 -6.23 21.74
CA LYS A 268 -14.29 -7.20 22.44
C LYS A 268 -15.75 -6.75 22.57
N THR A 269 -16.03 -5.46 22.46
CA THR A 269 -17.34 -4.88 22.80
C THR A 269 -18.08 -4.28 21.60
N CYS A 270 -17.40 -4.00 20.49
CA CYS A 270 -18.03 -3.45 19.28
C CYS A 270 -18.74 -4.53 18.46
N GLU A 271 -19.69 -4.11 17.61
CA GLU A 271 -20.46 -5.01 16.74
C GLU A 271 -19.59 -5.60 15.62
N GLU A 272 -18.58 -4.86 15.15
CA GLU A 272 -17.66 -5.27 14.08
C GLU A 272 -16.19 -5.30 14.56
N PRO A 273 -15.77 -6.37 15.26
CA PRO A 273 -14.43 -6.47 15.84
C PRO A 273 -13.29 -6.42 14.83
N ILE A 274 -13.54 -6.82 13.58
CA ILE A 274 -12.51 -6.93 12.53
C ILE A 274 -11.80 -5.59 12.28
N GLY A 275 -12.52 -4.47 12.29
CA GLY A 275 -11.95 -3.14 12.13
C GLY A 275 -10.95 -2.79 13.25
N TRP A 276 -11.34 -3.02 14.51
CA TRP A 276 -10.48 -2.76 15.66
C TRP A 276 -9.30 -3.72 15.77
N LYS A 277 -9.47 -4.99 15.38
CA LYS A 277 -8.35 -5.92 15.23
C LYS A 277 -7.37 -5.45 14.15
N GLY A 278 -7.89 -4.92 13.03
CA GLY A 278 -7.07 -4.31 11.98
C GLY A 278 -6.27 -3.08 12.46
N PHE A 279 -6.87 -2.20 13.25
CA PHE A 279 -6.14 -1.10 13.90
C PHE A 279 -5.05 -1.61 14.86
N LEU A 280 -5.34 -2.68 15.61
CA LEU A 280 -4.37 -3.27 16.52
C LEU A 280 -3.22 -3.92 15.77
N CYS A 281 -3.45 -4.56 14.61
CA CYS A 281 -2.39 -5.06 13.74
C CYS A 281 -1.50 -3.91 13.26
N ALA A 282 -2.09 -2.86 12.67
CA ALA A 282 -1.35 -1.68 12.22
C ALA A 282 -0.55 -1.00 13.37
N PHE A 283 -1.10 -1.02 14.58
CA PHE A 283 -0.40 -0.52 15.76
C PHE A 283 0.79 -1.40 16.14
N TYR A 284 0.67 -2.72 16.07
CA TYR A 284 1.79 -3.63 16.29
C TYR A 284 2.88 -3.44 15.22
N GLU A 285 2.51 -3.30 13.93
CA GLU A 285 3.43 -2.99 12.84
C GLU A 285 4.18 -1.68 13.11
N HIS A 286 3.48 -0.62 13.48
CA HIS A 286 4.10 0.67 13.85
C HIS A 286 5.02 0.60 15.07
N GLN A 287 4.88 -0.42 15.93
CA GLN A 287 5.73 -0.69 17.09
C GLN A 287 6.82 -1.71 16.78
N HIS A 288 7.00 -2.13 15.52
CA HIS A 288 7.90 -3.22 15.08
C HIS A 288 7.63 -4.57 15.78
N LYS A 289 6.39 -4.77 16.25
CA LYS A 289 5.92 -6.01 16.88
C LYS A 289 5.29 -6.92 15.83
N TYR A 290 6.06 -7.27 14.83
CA TYR A 290 5.56 -8.00 13.66
C TYR A 290 5.03 -9.40 14.01
N ALA A 291 5.62 -10.07 15.00
CA ALA A 291 5.15 -11.38 15.45
C ALA A 291 3.74 -11.32 16.07
N GLU A 292 3.47 -10.30 16.88
CA GLU A 292 2.16 -10.06 17.45
C GLU A 292 1.13 -9.70 16.37
N ALA A 293 1.54 -8.92 15.36
CA ALA A 293 0.69 -8.61 14.21
C ALA A 293 0.33 -9.87 13.42
N VAL A 294 1.31 -10.71 13.09
CA VAL A 294 1.10 -11.99 12.39
C VAL A 294 0.14 -12.90 13.14
N ARG A 295 0.35 -13.07 14.46
CA ARG A 295 -0.57 -13.90 15.27
C ARG A 295 -2.00 -13.38 15.21
N LEU A 296 -2.18 -12.06 15.30
CA LEU A 296 -3.51 -11.46 15.24
C LEU A 296 -4.12 -11.59 13.84
N TYR A 297 -3.35 -11.44 12.77
CA TYR A 297 -3.81 -11.72 11.41
C TYR A 297 -4.24 -13.18 11.23
N ASN A 298 -3.50 -14.14 11.79
CA ASN A 298 -3.85 -15.56 11.76
C ASN A 298 -5.16 -15.83 12.52
N GLU A 299 -5.36 -15.19 13.68
CA GLU A 299 -6.62 -15.25 14.41
C GLU A 299 -7.79 -14.67 13.60
N MET A 300 -7.57 -13.52 12.96
CA MET A 300 -8.57 -12.86 12.11
C MET A 300 -8.96 -13.74 10.92
N GLU A 301 -8.01 -14.32 10.22
CA GLU A 301 -8.29 -15.23 9.10
C GLU A 301 -9.07 -16.47 9.53
N LYS A 302 -8.74 -17.05 10.68
CA LYS A 302 -9.45 -18.20 11.25
C LYS A 302 -10.89 -17.85 11.66
N GLU A 303 -11.13 -16.63 12.17
CA GLU A 303 -12.42 -16.20 12.70
C GLU A 303 -13.37 -15.68 11.61
N TYR A 304 -12.82 -14.90 10.64
CA TYR A 304 -13.61 -14.18 9.64
C TYR A 304 -13.47 -14.76 8.24
N GLY A 305 -12.54 -15.69 8.01
CA GLY A 305 -12.20 -16.22 6.72
C GLY A 305 -11.14 -15.39 5.98
N HIS A 306 -11.01 -15.67 4.71
CA HIS A 306 -9.98 -15.10 3.87
C HIS A 306 -10.31 -13.66 3.41
N TYR A 307 -9.42 -12.73 3.66
CA TYR A 307 -9.49 -11.35 3.18
C TYR A 307 -8.15 -10.95 2.54
N ASP A 308 -8.18 -10.42 1.33
CA ASP A 308 -7.00 -9.98 0.58
C ASP A 308 -6.11 -9.02 1.40
N ARG A 309 -6.73 -8.12 2.16
CA ARG A 309 -6.01 -7.18 3.00
C ARG A 309 -5.22 -7.85 4.13
N ILE A 310 -5.72 -8.96 4.66
CA ILE A 310 -4.99 -9.75 5.68
C ILE A 310 -3.72 -10.31 5.06
N ASN A 311 -3.83 -11.01 3.92
CA ASN A 311 -2.67 -11.58 3.24
C ASN A 311 -1.66 -10.51 2.84
N TYR A 312 -2.13 -9.38 2.28
CA TYR A 312 -1.24 -8.28 1.88
C TYR A 312 -0.42 -7.72 3.04
N ASN A 313 -1.06 -7.41 4.17
CA ASN A 313 -0.38 -6.84 5.34
C ASN A 313 0.46 -7.88 6.08
N ARG A 314 -0.08 -9.10 6.27
CA ARG A 314 0.65 -10.19 6.93
C ARG A 314 1.90 -10.58 6.15
N SER A 315 1.85 -10.58 4.81
CA SER A 315 3.05 -10.80 3.98
C SER A 315 4.16 -9.79 4.27
N GLY A 316 3.80 -8.52 4.53
CA GLY A 316 4.76 -7.50 4.97
C GLY A 316 5.39 -7.84 6.32
N CYS A 317 4.56 -8.22 7.30
CA CYS A 317 5.06 -8.62 8.61
C CYS A 317 5.97 -9.85 8.56
N TYR A 318 5.66 -10.84 7.74
CA TYR A 318 6.53 -11.99 7.51
C TYR A 318 7.87 -11.60 6.89
N ALA A 319 7.87 -10.69 5.92
CA ALA A 319 9.10 -10.20 5.30
C ALA A 319 10.00 -9.46 6.31
N GLU A 320 9.43 -8.60 7.16
CA GLU A 320 10.14 -7.92 8.25
C GLU A 320 10.73 -8.89 9.28
N LEU A 321 10.12 -10.06 9.41
CA LEU A 321 10.64 -11.18 10.23
C LEU A 321 11.64 -12.07 9.47
N GLY A 322 11.96 -11.76 8.20
CA GLY A 322 12.81 -12.60 7.36
C GLY A 322 12.18 -13.95 6.96
N LEU A 323 10.87 -14.10 7.18
CA LEU A 323 10.09 -15.30 6.84
C LEU A 323 9.55 -15.16 5.40
N TYR A 324 10.48 -15.17 4.43
CA TYR A 324 10.14 -14.83 3.03
C TYR A 324 9.27 -15.88 2.36
N ASP A 325 9.35 -17.16 2.72
CA ASP A 325 8.51 -18.20 2.12
C ASP A 325 7.03 -18.02 2.51
N GLU A 326 6.75 -17.64 3.76
CA GLU A 326 5.43 -17.30 4.25
C GLU A 326 4.93 -16.00 3.61
N ALA A 327 5.80 -15.00 3.49
CA ALA A 327 5.49 -13.74 2.81
C ALA A 327 5.10 -13.97 1.34
N ILE A 328 5.87 -14.80 0.62
CA ILE A 328 5.60 -15.19 -0.77
C ILE A 328 4.30 -15.99 -0.87
N SER A 329 4.04 -16.90 0.07
CA SER A 329 2.80 -17.68 0.11
C SER A 329 1.58 -16.76 0.20
N ASP A 330 1.58 -15.82 1.14
CA ASP A 330 0.47 -14.87 1.33
C ASP A 330 0.24 -13.99 0.11
N ILE A 331 1.30 -13.41 -0.46
CA ILE A 331 1.15 -12.51 -1.62
C ILE A 331 0.81 -13.27 -2.91
N THR A 332 1.18 -14.56 -3.02
CA THR A 332 0.86 -15.40 -4.18
C THR A 332 -0.65 -15.55 -4.35
N VAL A 333 -1.40 -15.68 -3.27
CA VAL A 333 -2.87 -15.73 -3.31
C VAL A 333 -3.45 -14.49 -4.02
N LEU A 334 -2.87 -13.32 -3.79
CA LEU A 334 -3.30 -12.07 -4.41
C LEU A 334 -2.90 -11.99 -5.87
N VAL A 335 -1.69 -12.42 -6.20
CA VAL A 335 -1.19 -12.47 -7.58
C VAL A 335 -2.02 -13.43 -8.43
N GLU A 336 -2.41 -14.60 -7.90
CA GLU A 336 -3.27 -15.56 -8.60
C GLU A 336 -4.68 -15.03 -8.86
N LYS A 337 -5.17 -14.16 -7.99
CA LYS A 337 -6.49 -13.55 -8.09
C LYS A 337 -6.52 -12.36 -9.05
N ASP A 338 -5.55 -11.46 -8.94
CA ASP A 338 -5.44 -10.25 -9.75
C ASP A 338 -3.97 -9.80 -9.83
N PRO A 339 -3.23 -10.20 -10.89
CA PRO A 339 -1.79 -9.97 -11.01
C PRO A 339 -1.45 -8.52 -11.40
N GLY A 340 -1.91 -7.54 -10.63
CA GLY A 340 -1.61 -6.14 -10.85
C GLY A 340 -0.17 -5.76 -10.47
N LEU A 341 0.31 -4.62 -10.99
CA LEU A 341 1.67 -4.09 -10.79
C LEU A 341 2.17 -4.22 -9.34
N TYR A 342 1.39 -3.74 -8.38
CA TYR A 342 1.85 -3.64 -6.98
C TYR A 342 2.02 -5.01 -6.31
N VAL A 343 1.13 -5.96 -6.56
CA VAL A 343 1.23 -7.30 -5.94
C VAL A 343 2.33 -8.14 -6.61
N LEU A 344 2.54 -7.97 -7.93
CA LEU A 344 3.65 -8.60 -8.64
C LEU A 344 5.00 -8.06 -8.15
N CYS A 345 5.15 -6.73 -8.07
CA CYS A 345 6.37 -6.13 -7.53
C CYS A 345 6.65 -6.56 -6.10
N LYS A 346 5.61 -6.59 -5.25
CA LYS A 346 5.76 -6.99 -3.85
C LYS A 346 6.23 -8.46 -3.72
N ARG A 347 5.69 -9.38 -4.52
CA ARG A 347 6.18 -10.77 -4.54
C ARG A 347 7.61 -10.87 -5.09
N ALA A 348 7.89 -10.13 -6.16
CA ALA A 348 9.23 -10.05 -6.73
C ALA A 348 10.26 -9.50 -5.73
N ASP A 349 9.90 -8.48 -4.92
CA ASP A 349 10.75 -7.97 -3.86
C ASP A 349 11.06 -9.06 -2.82
N TYR A 350 10.09 -9.86 -2.41
CA TYR A 350 10.33 -10.97 -1.47
C TYR A 350 11.21 -12.06 -2.08
N TYR A 351 11.03 -12.40 -3.38
CA TYR A 351 11.95 -13.27 -4.09
C TYR A 351 13.37 -12.70 -4.13
N ARG A 352 13.49 -11.41 -4.41
CA ARG A 352 14.78 -10.70 -4.44
C ARG A 352 15.46 -10.73 -3.07
N GLU A 353 14.76 -10.33 -2.01
CA GLU A 353 15.28 -10.30 -0.63
C GLU A 353 15.67 -11.69 -0.12
N SER A 354 15.04 -12.75 -0.63
CA SER A 354 15.43 -14.15 -0.35
C SER A 354 16.49 -14.73 -1.29
N GLY A 355 17.08 -13.91 -2.18
CA GLY A 355 18.11 -14.34 -3.14
C GLY A 355 17.59 -15.13 -4.34
N ARG A 356 16.29 -15.21 -4.54
CA ARG A 356 15.61 -15.94 -5.64
C ARG A 356 15.45 -15.03 -6.86
N PHE A 357 16.58 -14.57 -7.41
CA PHE A 357 16.62 -13.52 -8.44
C PHE A 357 15.95 -13.89 -9.75
N GLN A 358 15.91 -15.19 -10.13
CA GLN A 358 15.25 -15.61 -11.38
C GLN A 358 13.73 -15.49 -11.27
N GLU A 359 13.14 -15.88 -10.14
CA GLU A 359 11.73 -15.75 -9.84
C GLU A 359 11.34 -14.26 -9.71
N ALA A 360 12.19 -13.45 -9.08
CA ALA A 360 12.01 -12.01 -9.00
C ALA A 360 11.94 -11.36 -10.41
N ILE A 361 12.87 -11.73 -11.31
CA ILE A 361 12.88 -11.25 -12.70
C ILE A 361 11.59 -11.64 -13.43
N ALA A 362 11.06 -12.85 -13.22
CA ALA A 362 9.82 -13.28 -13.85
C ALA A 362 8.62 -12.39 -13.45
N ASP A 363 8.48 -12.09 -12.16
CA ASP A 363 7.42 -11.22 -11.65
C ASP A 363 7.62 -9.76 -12.07
N TYR A 364 8.85 -9.23 -12.05
CA TYR A 364 9.13 -7.89 -12.58
C TYR A 364 8.88 -7.76 -14.08
N ASN A 365 9.07 -8.84 -14.87
CA ASN A 365 8.66 -8.85 -16.27
C ASN A 365 7.15 -8.71 -16.41
N ALA A 366 6.39 -9.51 -15.67
CA ALA A 366 4.93 -9.44 -15.68
C ALA A 366 4.43 -8.05 -15.21
N ALA A 367 5.05 -7.47 -14.17
CA ALA A 367 4.74 -6.14 -13.68
C ALA A 367 5.04 -5.04 -14.73
N GLY A 368 6.14 -5.16 -15.47
CA GLY A 368 6.51 -4.25 -16.56
C GLY A 368 5.59 -4.39 -17.79
N GLU A 369 5.04 -5.57 -18.05
CA GLU A 369 4.01 -5.77 -19.09
C GLU A 369 2.68 -5.14 -18.69
N GLU A 370 2.28 -5.24 -17.42
CA GLU A 370 1.06 -4.63 -16.87
C GLU A 370 1.15 -3.10 -16.85
N ALA A 371 2.31 -2.54 -16.48
CA ALA A 371 2.54 -1.10 -16.39
C ALA A 371 3.84 -0.68 -17.08
N PRO A 372 3.88 -0.60 -18.43
CA PRO A 372 5.11 -0.36 -19.19
C PRO A 372 5.78 0.99 -18.95
N THR A 373 5.07 1.95 -18.38
CA THR A 373 5.58 3.29 -18.07
C THR A 373 6.07 3.45 -16.63
N HIS A 374 5.95 2.41 -15.80
CA HIS A 374 6.38 2.45 -14.42
C HIS A 374 7.86 2.06 -14.29
N VAL A 375 8.69 2.93 -13.74
CA VAL A 375 10.15 2.77 -13.72
C VAL A 375 10.64 1.64 -12.80
N TYR A 376 9.94 1.37 -11.69
CA TYR A 376 10.40 0.46 -10.65
C TYR A 376 10.73 -0.96 -11.14
N PRO A 377 9.89 -1.64 -11.96
CA PRO A 377 10.24 -2.98 -12.47
C PRO A 377 11.55 -3.03 -13.26
N TYR A 378 11.90 -1.96 -13.99
CA TYR A 378 13.15 -1.88 -14.75
C TYR A 378 14.35 -1.75 -13.82
N TYR A 379 14.27 -0.87 -12.82
CA TYR A 379 15.30 -0.73 -11.80
C TYR A 379 15.55 -2.07 -11.08
N ALA A 380 14.50 -2.67 -10.53
CA ALA A 380 14.62 -3.86 -9.69
C ALA A 380 15.07 -5.10 -10.48
N ARG A 381 14.64 -5.22 -11.74
CA ARG A 381 15.09 -6.27 -12.66
C ARG A 381 16.54 -6.09 -13.04
N GLY A 382 16.96 -4.84 -13.29
CA GLY A 382 18.37 -4.49 -13.53
C GLY A 382 19.26 -4.93 -12.38
N TRP A 383 18.86 -4.65 -11.15
CA TRP A 383 19.55 -5.07 -9.94
C TRP A 383 19.64 -6.61 -9.84
N CYS A 384 18.56 -7.33 -10.11
CA CYS A 384 18.58 -8.79 -10.13
C CYS A 384 19.56 -9.35 -11.20
N TYR A 385 19.65 -8.70 -12.39
CA TYR A 385 20.63 -9.11 -13.40
C TYR A 385 22.06 -8.85 -12.96
N GLU A 386 22.33 -7.77 -12.23
CA GLU A 386 23.65 -7.49 -11.64
C GLU A 386 24.04 -8.58 -10.63
N MET A 387 23.14 -8.95 -9.72
CA MET A 387 23.36 -10.04 -8.74
C MET A 387 23.61 -11.40 -9.41
N LEU A 388 23.10 -11.60 -10.62
CA LEU A 388 23.38 -12.78 -11.44
C LEU A 388 24.65 -12.63 -12.32
N GLY A 389 25.42 -11.55 -12.15
CA GLY A 389 26.64 -11.29 -12.90
C GLY A 389 26.40 -10.91 -14.37
N ASN A 390 25.21 -10.44 -14.72
CA ASN A 390 24.86 -10.07 -16.10
C ASN A 390 24.77 -8.54 -16.28
N ASP A 391 25.91 -7.86 -16.13
CA ASP A 391 26.01 -6.40 -16.23
C ASP A 391 25.43 -5.85 -17.54
N ALA A 392 25.56 -6.57 -18.65
CA ALA A 392 25.06 -6.10 -19.95
C ALA A 392 23.52 -5.99 -19.95
N LYS A 393 22.82 -6.94 -19.34
CA LYS A 393 21.36 -6.85 -19.19
C LYS A 393 20.98 -5.81 -18.14
N ALA A 394 21.71 -5.73 -17.03
CA ALA A 394 21.47 -4.72 -16.00
C ALA A 394 21.55 -3.30 -16.58
N LEU A 395 22.61 -2.99 -17.34
CA LEU A 395 22.76 -1.70 -18.02
C LEU A 395 21.61 -1.40 -19.00
N ALA A 396 21.16 -2.40 -19.77
CA ALA A 396 20.04 -2.22 -20.69
C ALA A 396 18.72 -1.89 -19.97
N GLU A 397 18.47 -2.51 -18.80
CA GLU A 397 17.31 -2.22 -17.97
C GLU A 397 17.40 -0.81 -17.35
N TYR A 398 18.56 -0.42 -16.86
CA TYR A 398 18.78 0.92 -16.31
C TYR A 398 18.61 2.00 -17.38
N ASP A 399 19.14 1.78 -18.59
CA ASP A 399 18.94 2.71 -19.71
C ASP A 399 17.46 2.83 -20.10
N ALA A 400 16.72 1.71 -20.11
CA ALA A 400 15.28 1.72 -20.36
C ALA A 400 14.51 2.47 -19.26
N GLY A 401 14.85 2.26 -18.00
CA GLY A 401 14.24 2.96 -16.85
C GLY A 401 14.51 4.46 -16.86
N ILE A 402 15.73 4.90 -17.19
CA ILE A 402 16.09 6.34 -17.35
C ILE A 402 15.26 7.00 -18.45
N ASN A 403 14.99 6.30 -19.55
CA ASN A 403 14.15 6.83 -20.63
C ASN A 403 12.68 7.00 -20.21
N LEU A 404 12.22 6.27 -19.18
CA LEU A 404 10.87 6.40 -18.60
C LEU A 404 10.80 7.51 -17.56
N ASP A 405 11.79 7.57 -16.67
CA ASP A 405 11.86 8.57 -15.60
C ASP A 405 13.31 8.98 -15.34
N GLU A 406 13.69 10.15 -15.85
CA GLU A 406 15.02 10.74 -15.65
C GLU A 406 15.27 11.27 -14.23
N THR A 407 14.27 11.20 -13.35
CA THR A 407 14.35 11.69 -11.96
C THR A 407 14.50 10.55 -10.93
N TYR A 408 14.57 9.29 -11.37
CA TYR A 408 14.74 8.15 -10.48
C TYR A 408 16.23 7.93 -10.15
N ALA A 409 16.68 8.48 -9.02
CA ALA A 409 18.10 8.58 -8.65
C ALA A 409 18.84 7.24 -8.56
N TYR A 410 18.19 6.19 -8.02
CA TYR A 410 18.79 4.86 -7.84
C TYR A 410 19.31 4.25 -9.13
N ILE A 411 18.62 4.44 -10.26
CA ILE A 411 19.07 3.89 -11.55
C ILE A 411 20.42 4.46 -11.97
N TYR A 412 20.64 5.76 -11.75
CA TYR A 412 21.92 6.37 -12.04
C TYR A 412 23.03 5.86 -11.12
N LEU A 413 22.73 5.67 -9.81
CA LEU A 413 23.69 5.07 -8.90
C LEU A 413 24.13 3.69 -9.40
N MET A 414 23.17 2.77 -9.62
CA MET A 414 23.48 1.39 -10.01
C MET A 414 24.19 1.32 -11.37
N ARG A 415 23.75 2.13 -12.35
CA ARG A 415 24.45 2.20 -13.65
C ARG A 415 25.86 2.75 -13.51
N GLY A 416 26.04 3.77 -12.68
CA GLY A 416 27.35 4.36 -12.36
C GLY A 416 28.29 3.35 -11.71
N GLU A 417 27.80 2.53 -10.78
CA GLU A 417 28.60 1.47 -10.13
C GLU A 417 29.11 0.43 -11.13
N ILE A 418 28.25 -0.06 -12.03
CA ILE A 418 28.69 -1.00 -13.08
C ILE A 418 29.75 -0.35 -13.98
N LYS A 419 29.54 0.91 -14.40
CA LYS A 419 30.51 1.64 -15.23
C LYS A 419 31.84 1.84 -14.51
N HIS A 420 31.80 2.16 -13.22
CA HIS A 420 32.99 2.26 -12.36
C HIS A 420 33.76 0.93 -12.31
N LYS A 421 33.05 -0.20 -12.02
CA LYS A 421 33.62 -1.56 -12.03
C LYS A 421 34.26 -1.91 -13.38
N GLN A 422 33.76 -1.36 -14.50
CA GLN A 422 34.27 -1.56 -15.85
C GLN A 422 35.40 -0.59 -16.21
N GLY A 423 35.78 0.37 -15.35
CA GLY A 423 36.83 1.37 -15.58
C GLY A 423 36.38 2.56 -16.45
N ASN A 424 35.08 2.72 -16.70
CA ASN A 424 34.50 3.83 -17.45
C ASN A 424 34.25 5.04 -16.53
N GLU A 425 35.32 5.57 -15.95
CA GLU A 425 35.29 6.55 -14.86
C GLU A 425 34.52 7.85 -15.17
N ASP A 426 34.71 8.39 -16.42
CA ASP A 426 34.06 9.65 -16.82
C ASP A 426 32.53 9.49 -16.88
N GLU A 427 32.05 8.35 -17.40
CA GLU A 427 30.62 8.06 -17.48
C GLU A 427 30.01 7.72 -16.11
N ALA A 428 30.74 6.97 -15.27
CA ALA A 428 30.35 6.67 -13.91
C ALA A 428 30.21 7.96 -13.09
N LYS A 429 31.20 8.84 -13.20
CA LYS A 429 31.17 10.16 -12.52
C LYS A 429 29.96 10.99 -12.95
N ALA A 430 29.63 11.01 -14.24
CA ALA A 430 28.45 11.74 -14.74
C ALA A 430 27.15 11.19 -14.14
N ASP A 431 27.03 9.87 -13.98
CA ASP A 431 25.89 9.23 -13.35
C ASP A 431 25.80 9.58 -11.84
N PHE A 432 26.91 9.54 -11.10
CA PHE A 432 26.94 9.94 -9.69
C PHE A 432 26.65 11.43 -9.48
N GLU A 433 27.14 12.32 -10.36
CA GLU A 433 26.79 13.74 -10.32
C GLU A 433 25.29 13.96 -10.60
N LYS A 434 24.67 13.14 -11.46
CA LYS A 434 23.23 13.18 -11.71
C LYS A 434 22.42 12.76 -10.47
N VAL A 435 22.87 11.75 -9.71
CA VAL A 435 22.27 11.40 -8.41
C VAL A 435 22.25 12.62 -7.50
N LEU A 436 23.34 13.37 -7.36
CA LEU A 436 23.40 14.53 -6.49
C LEU A 436 22.48 15.69 -6.92
N GLN A 437 22.10 15.75 -8.19
CA GLN A 437 21.16 16.74 -8.72
C GLN A 437 19.70 16.35 -8.42
N ILE A 438 19.38 15.05 -8.38
CA ILE A 438 18.05 14.51 -8.18
C ILE A 438 17.77 14.37 -6.68
N ASP A 439 18.63 13.65 -5.97
CA ASP A 439 18.50 13.33 -4.54
C ASP A 439 19.02 14.50 -3.69
N THR A 440 18.13 15.43 -3.35
CA THR A 440 18.49 16.73 -2.75
C THR A 440 17.95 16.95 -1.34
N THR A 441 16.97 16.17 -0.89
CA THR A 441 16.31 16.33 0.41
C THR A 441 16.52 15.10 1.29
N ILE A 442 16.68 15.30 2.61
CA ILE A 442 16.88 14.19 3.56
C ILE A 442 15.68 13.24 3.56
N GLN A 443 14.46 13.76 3.54
CA GLN A 443 13.22 12.97 3.63
C GLN A 443 12.96 12.07 2.41
N GLU A 444 13.58 12.41 1.26
CA GLU A 444 13.43 11.66 0.01
C GLU A 444 14.75 11.01 -0.41
N SER A 445 15.81 11.22 0.40
CA SER A 445 17.14 10.70 0.10
C SER A 445 17.24 9.21 0.40
N SER A 446 17.92 8.53 -0.46
CA SER A 446 18.10 7.09 -0.35
C SER A 446 19.44 6.59 -0.89
N CYS A 447 20.10 7.35 -1.77
CA CYS A 447 21.32 6.89 -2.45
C CYS A 447 22.40 7.97 -2.59
N ARG A 448 22.14 9.20 -2.15
CA ARG A 448 23.09 10.32 -2.25
C ARG A 448 24.42 10.03 -1.53
N GLN A 449 24.41 9.37 -0.40
CA GLN A 449 25.60 9.00 0.38
C GLN A 449 26.56 8.13 -0.44
N TYR A 450 26.03 7.20 -1.21
CA TYR A 450 26.83 6.33 -2.07
C TYR A 450 27.42 7.11 -3.26
N ALA A 451 26.65 7.98 -3.91
CA ALA A 451 27.16 8.83 -4.97
C ALA A 451 28.28 9.76 -4.48
N LEU A 452 28.16 10.32 -3.27
CA LEU A 452 29.21 11.11 -2.64
C LEU A 452 30.48 10.29 -2.41
N PHE A 453 30.33 9.05 -1.93
CA PHE A 453 31.45 8.12 -1.74
C PHE A 453 32.19 7.87 -3.07
N PHE A 454 31.50 7.50 -4.13
CA PHE A 454 32.12 7.24 -5.44
C PHE A 454 32.77 8.49 -6.05
N LEU A 455 32.32 9.67 -5.72
CA LEU A 455 32.96 10.93 -6.08
C LEU A 455 34.14 11.31 -5.19
N GLY A 456 34.55 10.46 -4.24
CA GLY A 456 35.66 10.68 -3.31
C GLY A 456 35.37 11.67 -2.18
N LYS A 457 34.09 12.01 -1.97
CA LYS A 457 33.62 12.99 -0.96
C LYS A 457 33.17 12.29 0.33
N ASN A 458 34.08 11.52 0.91
CA ASN A 458 33.78 10.62 2.04
C ASN A 458 33.19 11.35 3.26
N ASP A 459 33.73 12.54 3.61
CA ASP A 459 33.25 13.30 4.75
C ASP A 459 31.80 13.82 4.51
N GLU A 460 31.50 14.26 3.27
CA GLU A 460 30.15 14.69 2.92
C GLU A 460 29.16 13.49 2.92
N ALA A 461 29.60 12.30 2.54
CA ALA A 461 28.79 11.09 2.56
C ALA A 461 28.41 10.69 3.99
N ILE A 462 29.38 10.76 4.92
CA ILE A 462 29.15 10.48 6.33
C ILE A 462 28.23 11.54 6.96
N ASP A 463 28.46 12.83 6.70
CA ASP A 463 27.58 13.90 7.19
C ASP A 463 26.13 13.72 6.72
N TRP A 464 25.95 13.32 5.45
CA TRP A 464 24.62 13.05 4.92
C TRP A 464 23.96 11.90 5.65
N MET A 465 24.67 10.80 5.87
CA MET A 465 24.19 9.62 6.61
C MET A 465 23.81 9.98 8.06
N GLU A 466 24.62 10.77 8.74
CA GLU A 466 24.32 11.22 10.11
C GLU A 466 23.06 12.10 10.18
N ARG A 467 22.83 12.90 9.14
CA ARG A 467 21.61 13.72 9.04
C ARG A 467 20.37 12.87 8.75
N MET A 468 20.48 11.82 7.94
CA MET A 468 19.39 10.85 7.72
C MET A 468 19.03 10.14 9.03
N ILE A 469 20.03 9.69 9.78
CA ILE A 469 19.83 9.07 11.10
C ILE A 469 19.24 10.06 12.10
N ALA A 470 19.63 11.34 12.06
CA ALA A 470 19.08 12.35 12.95
C ALA A 470 17.61 12.69 12.64
N ASP A 471 17.20 12.59 11.37
CA ASP A 471 15.81 12.80 10.94
C ASP A 471 14.91 11.60 11.35
N ASP A 472 15.41 10.38 11.20
CA ASP A 472 14.72 9.15 11.64
C ASP A 472 15.69 8.20 12.39
N PRO A 473 15.86 8.39 13.71
CA PRO A 473 16.82 7.62 14.51
C PRO A 473 16.36 6.19 14.85
N GLU A 474 15.12 5.83 14.53
CA GLU A 474 14.60 4.47 14.74
C GLU A 474 14.66 3.61 13.46
N ASN A 475 15.02 4.18 12.31
CA ASN A 475 15.15 3.46 11.06
C ASN A 475 16.41 2.59 11.06
N ASP A 476 16.23 1.30 11.15
CA ASP A 476 17.32 0.31 11.22
C ASP A 476 18.09 0.21 9.89
N GLY A 477 17.44 0.45 8.76
CA GLY A 477 18.05 0.51 7.44
C GLY A 477 19.11 1.60 7.32
N HIS A 478 18.92 2.78 7.95
CA HIS A 478 19.93 3.84 7.94
C HIS A 478 21.24 3.41 8.61
N TYR A 479 21.18 2.59 9.66
CA TYR A 479 22.37 2.06 10.33
C TYR A 479 23.00 0.94 9.51
N TYR A 480 22.20 0.15 8.77
CA TYR A 480 22.70 -0.82 7.82
C TYR A 480 23.44 -0.14 6.65
N ASP A 481 22.83 0.89 6.02
CA ASP A 481 23.47 1.69 4.97
C ASP A 481 24.77 2.33 5.46
N LYS A 482 24.80 2.80 6.72
CA LYS A 482 26.01 3.32 7.35
C LYS A 482 27.09 2.25 7.50
N ALA A 483 26.71 1.02 7.80
CA ALA A 483 27.66 -0.11 7.86
C ALA A 483 28.22 -0.42 6.47
N CYS A 484 27.38 -0.44 5.41
CA CYS A 484 27.81 -0.60 4.03
C CYS A 484 28.77 0.51 3.61
N LEU A 485 28.45 1.76 3.89
CA LEU A 485 29.28 2.90 3.56
C LEU A 485 30.65 2.82 4.24
N TYR A 486 30.73 2.46 5.52
CA TYR A 486 31.98 2.27 6.24
C TYR A 486 32.79 1.10 5.71
N ALA A 487 32.14 -0.03 5.35
CA ALA A 487 32.82 -1.18 4.75
C ALA A 487 33.48 -0.79 3.41
N ARG A 488 32.74 -0.11 2.53
CA ARG A 488 33.25 0.43 1.26
C ARG A 488 34.43 1.40 1.45
N MET A 489 34.47 2.18 2.55
CA MET A 489 35.56 3.09 2.91
C MET A 489 36.76 2.37 3.56
N GLY A 490 36.69 1.06 3.81
CA GLY A 490 37.70 0.30 4.53
C GLY A 490 37.76 0.59 6.05
N ARG A 491 36.71 1.22 6.59
CA ARG A 491 36.55 1.52 8.05
C ARG A 491 35.87 0.32 8.73
N LEU A 492 36.58 -0.81 8.79
CA LEU A 492 35.98 -2.11 9.09
C LEU A 492 35.39 -2.21 10.50
N ASP A 493 36.09 -1.70 11.52
CA ASP A 493 35.59 -1.73 12.91
C ASP A 493 34.32 -0.88 13.07
N GLU A 494 34.25 0.27 12.40
CA GLU A 494 33.10 1.16 12.43
C GLU A 494 31.93 0.59 11.64
N SER A 495 32.19 -0.17 10.57
CA SER A 495 31.17 -0.91 9.83
C SER A 495 30.51 -1.97 10.71
N VAL A 496 31.30 -2.80 11.41
CA VAL A 496 30.76 -3.82 12.34
C VAL A 496 29.97 -3.16 13.48
N ALA A 497 30.45 -2.02 14.01
CA ALA A 497 29.74 -1.29 15.04
C ALA A 497 28.40 -0.71 14.57
N ALA A 498 28.35 -0.17 13.33
CA ALA A 498 27.12 0.32 12.72
C ALA A 498 26.13 -0.83 12.44
N LEU A 499 26.62 -1.97 11.96
CA LEU A 499 25.78 -3.17 11.75
C LEU A 499 25.20 -3.69 13.08
N ARG A 500 25.96 -3.67 14.18
CA ARG A 500 25.44 -3.98 15.52
C ARG A 500 24.27 -3.06 15.89
N THR A 501 24.43 -1.76 15.63
CA THR A 501 23.36 -0.79 15.90
C THR A 501 22.13 -1.06 15.02
N ALA A 502 22.31 -1.43 13.74
CA ALA A 502 21.22 -1.84 12.87
C ALA A 502 20.42 -3.02 13.48
N PHE A 503 21.10 -4.05 13.96
CA PHE A 503 20.45 -5.17 14.65
C PHE A 503 19.75 -4.76 15.94
N GLU A 504 20.35 -3.89 16.75
CA GLU A 504 19.74 -3.34 17.96
C GLU A 504 18.47 -2.55 17.67
N LYS A 505 18.41 -1.89 16.50
CA LYS A 505 17.24 -1.15 16.02
C LYS A 505 16.18 -2.03 15.38
N GLY A 506 16.48 -3.26 15.01
CA GLY A 506 15.49 -4.17 14.46
C GLY A 506 15.80 -4.80 13.11
N TYR A 507 16.92 -4.46 12.46
CA TYR A 507 17.30 -5.04 11.18
C TYR A 507 17.40 -6.56 11.26
N ARG A 508 16.71 -7.28 10.36
CA ARG A 508 16.64 -8.77 10.38
C ARG A 508 16.81 -9.42 9.02
N SER A 509 17.17 -8.68 7.98
CA SER A 509 17.37 -9.21 6.62
C SER A 509 18.70 -9.97 6.51
N PHE A 510 18.86 -11.06 7.29
CA PHE A 510 20.07 -11.88 7.30
C PHE A 510 20.38 -12.51 5.94
N GLU A 511 19.34 -12.80 5.14
CA GLU A 511 19.54 -13.35 3.79
C GLU A 511 20.15 -12.27 2.88
N HIS A 512 19.68 -11.03 2.93
CA HIS A 512 20.25 -9.90 2.20
C HIS A 512 21.75 -9.72 2.51
N ILE A 513 22.12 -9.74 3.79
CA ILE A 513 23.53 -9.60 4.22
C ILE A 513 24.44 -10.67 3.57
N LYS A 514 23.94 -11.85 3.23
CA LYS A 514 24.74 -12.95 2.67
C LYS A 514 25.29 -12.63 1.27
N TYR A 515 24.53 -11.92 0.47
CA TYR A 515 24.88 -11.62 -0.93
C TYR A 515 25.09 -10.14 -1.22
N ASP A 516 24.99 -9.27 -0.22
CA ASP A 516 25.32 -7.85 -0.36
C ASP A 516 26.83 -7.67 -0.45
N ASP A 517 27.34 -7.29 -1.64
CA ASP A 517 28.75 -7.07 -1.92
C ASP A 517 29.38 -6.00 -1.01
N ASP A 518 28.58 -5.09 -0.46
CA ASP A 518 29.06 -4.04 0.46
C ASP A 518 29.61 -4.63 1.76
N MET A 519 29.11 -5.81 2.15
CA MET A 519 29.59 -6.53 3.33
C MET A 519 30.86 -7.34 3.09
N ASP A 520 31.32 -7.52 1.85
CA ASP A 520 32.49 -8.35 1.52
C ASP A 520 33.75 -7.93 2.27
N PRO A 521 34.05 -6.61 2.49
CA PRO A 521 35.25 -6.22 3.21
C PRO A 521 35.27 -6.68 4.68
N ILE A 522 34.10 -6.92 5.31
CA ILE A 522 34.00 -7.35 6.71
C ILE A 522 33.55 -8.80 6.87
N ARG A 523 33.05 -9.46 5.82
CA ARG A 523 32.43 -10.79 5.85
C ARG A 523 33.29 -11.85 6.51
N GLU A 524 34.60 -11.82 6.30
CA GLU A 524 35.54 -12.78 6.85
C GLU A 524 36.06 -12.43 8.26
N LEU A 525 35.73 -11.25 8.80
CA LEU A 525 36.16 -10.86 10.15
C LEU A 525 35.48 -11.73 11.22
N PRO A 526 36.22 -12.18 12.24
CA PRO A 526 35.64 -12.93 13.35
C PRO A 526 34.53 -12.17 14.08
N GLU A 527 34.67 -10.85 14.21
CA GLU A 527 33.73 -9.95 14.86
C GLU A 527 32.41 -9.89 14.09
N PHE A 528 32.45 -9.85 12.76
CA PHE A 528 31.26 -9.91 11.91
C PHE A 528 30.57 -11.27 12.05
N LYS A 529 31.31 -12.39 11.93
CA LYS A 529 30.74 -13.74 12.04
C LYS A 529 30.07 -13.94 13.39
N SER A 530 30.74 -13.53 14.48
CA SER A 530 30.17 -13.61 15.82
C SER A 530 28.93 -12.74 15.98
N LEU A 531 28.90 -11.57 15.36
CA LEU A 531 27.76 -10.65 15.39
C LEU A 531 26.54 -11.27 14.69
N ILE A 532 26.74 -11.86 13.50
CA ILE A 532 25.66 -12.54 12.76
C ILE A 532 25.11 -13.73 13.56
N GLU A 533 25.99 -14.57 14.13
CA GLU A 533 25.59 -15.71 14.96
C GLU A 533 24.79 -15.26 16.20
N GLU A 534 25.26 -14.21 16.90
CA GLU A 534 24.60 -13.65 18.08
C GLU A 534 23.16 -13.21 17.76
N TYR A 535 23.00 -12.34 16.76
CA TYR A 535 21.69 -11.76 16.47
C TYR A 535 20.76 -12.72 15.74
N LYS A 536 21.29 -13.65 14.96
CA LYS A 536 20.49 -14.74 14.40
C LYS A 536 19.92 -15.64 15.50
N ALA A 537 20.75 -16.02 16.50
CA ALA A 537 20.25 -16.80 17.62
C ALA A 537 19.18 -16.07 18.45
N ILE A 538 19.34 -14.74 18.65
CA ILE A 538 18.32 -13.91 19.31
C ILE A 538 17.04 -13.90 18.50
N HIS A 539 17.13 -13.75 17.17
CA HIS A 539 16.00 -13.74 16.27
C HIS A 539 15.28 -15.10 16.23
N ASP A 540 16.01 -16.19 16.09
CA ASP A 540 15.45 -17.55 16.11
C ASP A 540 14.74 -17.84 17.43
N ALA A 541 15.29 -17.39 18.57
CA ALA A 541 14.64 -17.50 19.87
C ALA A 541 13.35 -16.68 19.94
N TYR A 542 13.35 -15.45 19.38
CA TYR A 542 12.17 -14.59 19.30
C TYR A 542 11.07 -15.23 18.43
N LEU A 543 11.40 -15.75 17.26
CA LEU A 543 10.46 -16.45 16.40
C LEU A 543 9.86 -17.68 17.13
N LYS A 544 10.68 -18.45 17.82
CA LYS A 544 10.25 -19.61 18.59
C LYS A 544 9.33 -19.24 19.75
N GLU A 545 9.63 -18.18 20.49
CA GLU A 545 8.78 -17.69 21.60
C GLU A 545 7.41 -17.23 21.09
N ASN A 546 7.37 -16.73 19.86
CA ASN A 546 6.13 -16.25 19.21
C ASN A 546 5.42 -17.31 18.37
N GLU A 547 5.86 -18.56 18.41
CA GLU A 547 5.29 -19.69 17.63
C GLU A 547 5.34 -19.45 16.10
N LEU A 548 6.26 -18.59 15.65
CA LEU A 548 6.49 -18.24 14.25
C LEU A 548 7.78 -18.82 13.70
N SER A 549 8.69 -19.30 14.57
CA SER A 549 9.68 -20.24 14.04
C SER A 549 8.86 -21.30 13.33
N GLU A 550 9.24 -21.66 12.11
CA GLU A 550 8.86 -22.99 11.66
C GLU A 550 8.84 -23.85 12.91
N VAL A 551 7.67 -24.44 13.24
CA VAL A 551 7.73 -25.64 14.00
C VAL A 551 8.81 -26.41 13.23
N THR A 552 9.99 -26.52 13.81
CA THR A 552 10.81 -27.66 13.55
C THR A 552 10.09 -28.86 14.19
N GLY A 553 8.92 -29.11 13.68
CA GLY A 553 8.58 -30.47 13.40
C GLY A 553 9.77 -30.85 12.57
N ASP A 554 10.61 -31.77 13.08
CA ASP A 554 11.76 -32.28 12.42
C ASP A 554 11.56 -32.14 10.93
N ILE A 555 12.42 -31.31 10.23
CA ILE A 555 12.34 -31.24 8.77
C ILE A 555 12.28 -32.70 8.39
N MET A 556 11.09 -33.14 8.01
CA MET A 556 10.94 -34.56 7.72
C MET A 556 11.74 -34.76 6.45
N VAL A 557 12.92 -35.30 6.61
CA VAL A 557 13.80 -35.64 5.51
C VAL A 557 13.35 -37.00 5.02
N THR A 558 12.53 -36.97 3.99
CA THR A 558 12.14 -38.24 3.32
C THR A 558 13.20 -38.59 2.31
N GLU A 559 13.95 -39.65 2.58
CA GLU A 559 14.89 -40.25 1.64
C GLU A 559 14.22 -41.40 0.87
N ILE A 560 14.22 -41.30 -0.46
CA ILE A 560 13.57 -42.29 -1.32
C ILE A 560 14.62 -42.89 -2.25
N ALA A 561 14.69 -44.18 -2.30
CA ALA A 561 15.50 -44.88 -3.29
C ALA A 561 14.90 -44.64 -4.69
N VAL A 562 15.71 -44.17 -5.62
CA VAL A 562 15.30 -43.94 -7.01
C VAL A 562 15.96 -44.95 -7.96
N THR A 563 15.21 -45.33 -8.99
CA THR A 563 15.72 -46.17 -10.05
C THR A 563 16.10 -45.34 -11.26
N LYS A 564 17.39 -45.30 -11.60
CA LYS A 564 17.86 -44.59 -12.79
C LYS A 564 17.53 -45.39 -14.04
N LYS A 565 16.82 -44.79 -14.99
CA LYS A 565 16.46 -45.40 -16.28
C LYS A 565 17.48 -45.07 -17.37
N PRO A 566 17.55 -45.89 -18.42
CA PRO A 566 18.27 -45.53 -19.65
C PRO A 566 17.71 -44.20 -20.20
N GLY A 567 18.56 -43.20 -20.38
CA GLY A 567 18.17 -41.86 -20.78
C GLY A 567 18.28 -40.80 -19.68
N GLY A 568 18.65 -41.21 -18.44
CA GLY A 568 19.00 -40.26 -17.36
C GLY A 568 17.83 -39.79 -16.47
N THR A 569 16.63 -40.29 -16.73
CA THR A 569 15.45 -40.00 -15.87
C THR A 569 15.44 -40.93 -14.63
N PHE A 570 14.78 -40.48 -13.56
CA PHE A 570 14.61 -41.24 -12.33
C PHE A 570 13.16 -41.70 -12.19
N GLU A 571 12.98 -42.96 -11.80
CA GLU A 571 11.68 -43.50 -11.44
C GLU A 571 11.59 -43.61 -9.91
N ILE A 572 10.48 -43.10 -9.37
CA ILE A 572 10.21 -42.98 -7.93
C ILE A 572 8.92 -43.69 -7.56
N PRO A 573 8.84 -44.35 -6.42
CA PRO A 573 7.62 -44.91 -5.89
C PRO A 573 6.72 -43.76 -5.38
N CYS A 574 5.45 -43.80 -5.79
CA CYS A 574 4.45 -42.78 -5.44
C CYS A 574 3.13 -43.50 -5.09
N ASP A 575 2.44 -43.06 -4.05
CA ASP A 575 1.06 -43.49 -3.80
C ASP A 575 0.12 -42.36 -4.23
N ILE A 576 -0.85 -42.69 -5.08
CA ILE A 576 -1.84 -41.76 -5.58
C ILE A 576 -3.23 -42.23 -5.16
N ASN A 577 -3.87 -41.49 -4.25
CA ASN A 577 -5.18 -41.81 -3.71
C ASN A 577 -5.27 -43.23 -3.11
N GLY A 578 -4.17 -43.74 -2.56
CA GLY A 578 -4.06 -45.10 -2.02
C GLY A 578 -3.64 -46.18 -3.06
N LEU A 579 -3.28 -45.77 -4.27
CA LEU A 579 -2.76 -46.67 -5.32
C LEU A 579 -1.25 -46.49 -5.47
N ALA A 580 -0.48 -47.50 -5.16
CA ALA A 580 0.97 -47.48 -5.36
C ALA A 580 1.34 -47.53 -6.84
N LEU A 581 2.07 -46.55 -7.33
CA LEU A 581 2.52 -46.40 -8.72
C LEU A 581 4.03 -46.10 -8.77
N GLN A 582 4.62 -46.29 -9.95
CA GLN A 582 5.98 -45.81 -10.22
C GLN A 582 5.89 -44.63 -11.19
N MET A 583 6.39 -43.50 -10.81
CA MET A 583 6.35 -42.26 -11.64
C MET A 583 7.75 -41.82 -12.04
N ILE A 584 7.87 -41.25 -13.20
CA ILE A 584 9.12 -40.61 -13.64
C ILE A 584 9.17 -39.21 -13.05
N PHE A 585 10.24 -38.92 -12.35
CA PHE A 585 10.58 -37.58 -11.90
C PHE A 585 11.07 -36.76 -13.10
N ASP A 586 10.27 -35.79 -13.55
CA ASP A 586 10.54 -35.03 -14.78
C ASP A 586 10.37 -33.53 -14.56
N THR A 587 11.50 -32.84 -14.41
CA THR A 587 11.54 -31.36 -14.25
C THR A 587 11.12 -30.60 -15.50
N GLY A 588 11.01 -31.28 -16.65
CA GLY A 588 10.51 -30.70 -17.90
C GLY A 588 8.99 -30.82 -18.08
N ALA A 589 8.30 -31.56 -17.22
CA ALA A 589 6.85 -31.68 -17.23
C ALA A 589 6.23 -30.62 -16.31
N SER A 590 5.29 -29.83 -16.82
CA SER A 590 4.61 -28.80 -16.02
C SER A 590 3.65 -29.40 -14.98
N ASP A 591 2.93 -30.47 -15.34
CA ASP A 591 1.87 -31.07 -14.50
C ASP A 591 2.18 -32.53 -14.16
N VAL A 592 1.52 -33.05 -13.13
CA VAL A 592 1.43 -34.51 -12.94
C VAL A 592 0.66 -35.12 -14.11
N THR A 593 1.25 -36.14 -14.76
CA THR A 593 0.65 -36.76 -15.93
C THR A 593 0.35 -38.25 -15.66
N ILE A 594 -0.90 -38.64 -15.94
CA ILE A 594 -1.40 -40.02 -15.80
C ILE A 594 -1.86 -40.52 -17.16
N SER A 595 -1.52 -41.77 -17.53
CA SER A 595 -2.03 -42.32 -18.77
C SER A 595 -3.51 -42.68 -18.67
N SER A 596 -4.18 -42.77 -19.82
CA SER A 596 -5.58 -43.18 -19.85
C SER A 596 -5.84 -44.61 -19.35
N VAL A 597 -4.82 -45.44 -19.32
CA VAL A 597 -4.93 -46.82 -18.79
C VAL A 597 -5.00 -46.82 -17.27
N GLU A 598 -4.06 -46.12 -16.64
CA GLU A 598 -4.03 -45.95 -15.18
C GLU A 598 -5.24 -45.19 -14.67
N ALA A 599 -5.62 -44.08 -15.33
CA ALA A 599 -6.80 -43.33 -14.96
C ALA A 599 -8.08 -44.20 -15.02
N ASN A 600 -8.27 -44.98 -16.07
CA ASN A 600 -9.41 -45.91 -16.19
C ASN A 600 -9.37 -47.00 -15.11
N PHE A 601 -8.18 -47.51 -14.77
CA PHE A 601 -8.04 -48.43 -13.67
C PHE A 601 -8.42 -47.80 -12.33
N MET A 602 -7.97 -46.58 -12.10
CA MET A 602 -8.27 -45.83 -10.89
C MET A 602 -9.78 -45.57 -10.75
N PHE A 603 -10.46 -45.19 -11.84
CA PHE A 603 -11.93 -45.01 -11.84
C PHE A 603 -12.68 -46.30 -11.57
N LYS A 604 -12.28 -47.40 -12.20
CA LYS A 604 -12.95 -48.70 -12.01
C LYS A 604 -12.81 -49.24 -10.59
N ASN A 605 -11.72 -48.92 -9.90
CA ASN A 605 -11.42 -49.45 -8.57
C ASN A 605 -11.65 -48.42 -7.44
N GLY A 606 -12.28 -47.25 -7.75
CA GLY A 606 -12.69 -46.25 -6.77
C GLY A 606 -11.57 -45.32 -6.26
N TYR A 607 -10.37 -45.37 -6.84
CA TYR A 607 -9.27 -44.43 -6.54
C TYR A 607 -9.54 -43.03 -7.13
N LEU A 608 -10.37 -42.93 -8.19
CA LEU A 608 -10.91 -41.70 -8.76
C LEU A 608 -12.41 -41.80 -8.91
N SER A 609 -13.10 -40.67 -8.89
CA SER A 609 -14.54 -40.55 -9.07
C SER A 609 -14.87 -39.42 -10.06
N GLU A 610 -16.13 -39.34 -10.52
CA GLU A 610 -16.58 -38.24 -11.39
C GLU A 610 -16.39 -36.85 -10.77
N LYS A 611 -16.37 -36.75 -9.43
CA LYS A 611 -16.13 -35.49 -8.71
C LYS A 611 -14.69 -34.99 -8.84
N ASP A 612 -13.77 -35.87 -9.17
CA ASP A 612 -12.36 -35.55 -9.34
C ASP A 612 -12.04 -35.01 -10.74
N ILE A 613 -13.02 -34.99 -11.66
CA ILE A 613 -12.86 -34.48 -13.03
C ILE A 613 -13.13 -32.98 -13.05
N LYS A 614 -12.11 -32.17 -13.42
CA LYS A 614 -12.23 -30.72 -13.59
C LYS A 614 -12.65 -30.27 -14.99
N GLY A 615 -12.23 -30.97 -16.03
CA GLY A 615 -12.53 -30.56 -17.41
C GLY A 615 -11.52 -31.07 -18.44
N LYS A 616 -11.41 -30.33 -19.54
CA LYS A 616 -10.48 -30.63 -20.63
C LYS A 616 -9.40 -29.56 -20.72
N LYS A 617 -8.16 -29.98 -20.96
CA LYS A 617 -7.00 -29.11 -21.15
C LYS A 617 -6.27 -29.50 -22.43
N TYR A 618 -5.76 -28.52 -23.16
CA TYR A 618 -4.90 -28.74 -24.31
C TYR A 618 -3.45 -28.46 -23.90
N TYR A 619 -2.52 -29.32 -24.26
CA TYR A 619 -1.10 -29.20 -23.95
C TYR A 619 -0.25 -29.57 -25.15
N GLN A 620 0.92 -29.01 -25.23
CA GLN A 620 1.91 -29.30 -26.26
C GLN A 620 2.82 -30.42 -25.76
N ILE A 621 2.89 -31.49 -26.52
CA ILE A 621 3.80 -32.60 -26.23
C ILE A 621 5.20 -32.33 -26.83
N ALA A 622 6.21 -33.05 -26.36
CA ALA A 622 7.63 -32.81 -26.70
C ALA A 622 7.96 -32.75 -28.20
N ASN A 623 7.12 -33.30 -29.06
CA ASN A 623 7.27 -33.22 -30.53
C ASN A 623 6.58 -31.98 -31.16
N GLY A 624 6.05 -31.06 -30.34
CA GLY A 624 5.39 -29.84 -30.79
C GLY A 624 3.91 -29.99 -31.15
N GLN A 625 3.32 -31.20 -31.08
CA GLN A 625 1.91 -31.41 -31.34
C GLN A 625 1.03 -31.02 -30.15
N ILE A 626 -0.14 -30.45 -30.43
CA ILE A 626 -1.15 -30.16 -29.41
C ILE A 626 -2.01 -31.42 -29.19
N SER A 627 -2.14 -31.85 -27.95
CA SER A 627 -2.96 -32.98 -27.51
C SER A 627 -4.03 -32.52 -26.53
N GLU A 628 -5.23 -33.10 -26.62
CA GLU A 628 -6.31 -32.87 -25.65
C GLU A 628 -6.19 -33.92 -24.54
N GLY A 629 -6.25 -33.48 -23.29
CA GLY A 629 -6.32 -34.34 -22.10
C GLY A 629 -7.46 -33.92 -21.18
N THR A 630 -7.72 -34.76 -20.18
CA THR A 630 -8.70 -34.49 -19.13
C THR A 630 -7.94 -34.05 -17.87
N THR A 631 -8.29 -32.90 -17.32
CA THR A 631 -7.75 -32.44 -16.03
C THR A 631 -8.55 -33.06 -14.90
N ILE A 632 -7.84 -33.64 -13.93
CA ILE A 632 -8.42 -34.24 -12.74
C ILE A 632 -7.71 -33.71 -11.50
N THR A 633 -8.36 -33.81 -10.35
CA THR A 633 -7.73 -33.57 -9.04
C THR A 633 -7.39 -34.89 -8.39
N LEU A 634 -6.10 -35.09 -8.05
CA LEU A 634 -5.65 -36.17 -7.18
C LEU A 634 -5.83 -35.73 -5.74
N ARG A 635 -6.67 -36.43 -4.99
CA ARG A 635 -6.97 -36.08 -3.59
C ARG A 635 -5.73 -36.15 -2.69
N GLU A 636 -4.85 -37.13 -2.97
CA GLU A 636 -3.62 -37.36 -2.24
C GLU A 636 -2.55 -37.87 -3.19
N VAL A 637 -1.35 -37.30 -3.08
CA VAL A 637 -0.11 -37.80 -3.72
C VAL A 637 0.95 -37.94 -2.63
N LYS A 638 1.40 -39.14 -2.37
CA LYS A 638 2.35 -39.46 -1.31
C LYS A 638 3.65 -40.00 -1.88
N ILE A 639 4.79 -39.49 -1.39
CA ILE A 639 6.12 -39.92 -1.77
C ILE A 639 6.92 -40.11 -0.48
N GLY A 640 7.15 -41.39 -0.09
CA GLY A 640 7.69 -41.68 1.25
C GLY A 640 6.74 -41.17 2.33
N ASP A 641 7.21 -40.27 3.21
CA ASP A 641 6.40 -39.65 4.26
C ASP A 641 5.81 -38.29 3.83
N ALA A 642 6.29 -37.70 2.71
CA ALA A 642 5.79 -36.49 2.17
C ALA A 642 4.41 -36.68 1.50
N VAL A 643 3.43 -35.85 1.85
CA VAL A 643 2.04 -35.98 1.36
C VAL A 643 1.54 -34.63 0.83
N LEU A 644 1.01 -34.63 -0.40
CA LEU A 644 0.29 -33.50 -0.98
C LEU A 644 -1.19 -33.84 -1.12
N HIS A 645 -2.04 -32.87 -0.84
CA HIS A 645 -3.49 -32.97 -1.07
C HIS A 645 -3.93 -32.07 -2.23
N ASN A 646 -4.98 -32.48 -2.95
CA ASN A 646 -5.60 -31.72 -4.03
C ASN A 646 -4.61 -31.31 -5.15
N VAL A 647 -3.90 -32.29 -5.69
CA VAL A 647 -2.92 -32.08 -6.77
C VAL A 647 -3.60 -32.16 -8.13
N ASP A 648 -3.43 -31.16 -8.96
CA ASP A 648 -3.95 -31.19 -10.33
C ASP A 648 -3.10 -32.09 -11.22
N ALA A 649 -3.76 -32.91 -12.01
CA ALA A 649 -3.12 -33.82 -12.91
C ALA A 649 -3.83 -33.86 -14.28
N SER A 650 -3.06 -34.18 -15.30
CA SER A 650 -3.56 -34.32 -16.69
C SER A 650 -3.60 -35.80 -17.09
N VAL A 651 -4.79 -36.28 -17.47
CA VAL A 651 -4.97 -37.61 -18.07
C VAL A 651 -4.77 -37.51 -19.58
N VAL A 652 -3.70 -38.10 -20.06
CA VAL A 652 -3.36 -38.10 -21.50
C VAL A 652 -3.99 -39.28 -22.24
N LYS A 653 -4.42 -39.05 -23.48
CA LYS A 653 -5.06 -40.08 -24.30
C LYS A 653 -4.16 -41.25 -24.71
N SER A 654 -2.87 -41.05 -24.66
CA SER A 654 -1.88 -42.11 -25.00
C SER A 654 -1.87 -43.24 -23.96
N GLN A 655 -2.10 -44.44 -24.42
CA GLN A 655 -2.05 -45.64 -23.57
C GLN A 655 -0.62 -46.04 -23.11
N ARG A 656 0.39 -45.41 -23.73
CA ARG A 656 1.82 -45.67 -23.42
C ARG A 656 2.51 -44.40 -22.89
N ALA A 657 1.76 -43.41 -22.49
CA ALA A 657 2.35 -42.24 -21.88
C ALA A 657 3.01 -42.63 -20.55
N PRO A 658 4.22 -42.16 -20.28
CA PRO A 658 4.82 -42.36 -18.96
C PRO A 658 4.00 -41.60 -17.90
N LEU A 659 3.98 -42.17 -16.69
CA LEU A 659 3.49 -41.43 -15.52
C LEU A 659 4.57 -40.45 -15.12
N LEU A 660 4.26 -39.15 -15.14
CA LEU A 660 5.21 -38.09 -14.83
C LEU A 660 4.80 -37.38 -13.55
N LEU A 661 5.75 -37.18 -12.66
CA LEU A 661 5.65 -36.24 -11.57
C LEU A 661 6.28 -34.92 -12.05
N GLY A 662 5.42 -33.96 -12.39
CA GLY A 662 5.82 -32.69 -12.96
C GLY A 662 6.09 -31.61 -11.91
N GLN A 663 6.50 -30.44 -12.39
CA GLN A 663 6.96 -29.31 -11.61
C GLN A 663 5.90 -28.81 -10.61
N SER A 664 4.62 -28.79 -11.01
CA SER A 664 3.50 -28.33 -10.14
C SER A 664 3.33 -29.13 -8.84
N ALA A 665 3.72 -30.42 -8.84
CA ALA A 665 3.73 -31.22 -7.63
C ALA A 665 5.07 -31.10 -6.88
N MET A 666 6.18 -31.03 -7.64
CA MET A 666 7.52 -30.94 -7.05
C MET A 666 7.70 -29.69 -6.20
N GLU A 667 7.26 -28.55 -6.69
CA GLU A 667 7.30 -27.26 -5.98
C GLU A 667 6.55 -27.30 -4.63
N ARG A 668 5.51 -28.13 -4.53
CA ARG A 668 4.70 -28.27 -3.32
C ARG A 668 5.27 -29.27 -2.30
N PHE A 669 6.21 -30.11 -2.70
CA PHE A 669 6.89 -31.03 -1.78
C PHE A 669 8.04 -30.40 -0.99
N GLY A 670 8.36 -29.11 -1.21
CA GLY A 670 9.47 -28.42 -0.57
C GLY A 670 10.80 -28.59 -1.33
N THR A 671 11.90 -28.59 -0.60
CA THR A 671 13.22 -28.70 -1.26
C THR A 671 13.52 -30.12 -1.66
N ILE A 672 13.71 -30.36 -2.97
CA ILE A 672 14.03 -31.67 -3.52
C ILE A 672 15.49 -31.69 -3.97
N THR A 673 16.29 -32.62 -3.44
CA THR A 673 17.69 -32.82 -3.83
C THR A 673 17.87 -34.23 -4.41
N ILE A 674 18.54 -34.35 -5.55
CA ILE A 674 18.89 -35.67 -6.15
C ILE A 674 20.32 -36.00 -5.77
N ASP A 675 20.49 -37.03 -4.96
CA ASP A 675 21.80 -37.63 -4.69
C ASP A 675 22.11 -38.70 -5.77
N ASN A 676 22.82 -38.24 -6.79
CA ASN A 676 23.23 -39.10 -7.91
C ASN A 676 24.26 -40.18 -7.54
N ILE A 677 24.95 -40.04 -6.40
CA ILE A 677 25.97 -40.96 -5.95
C ILE A 677 25.30 -42.20 -5.30
N ASN A 678 24.30 -41.91 -4.45
CA ASN A 678 23.63 -42.97 -3.67
C ASN A 678 22.27 -43.38 -4.28
N ASN A 679 21.89 -42.83 -5.44
CA ASN A 679 20.59 -43.01 -6.10
C ASN A 679 19.41 -42.78 -5.14
N LYS A 680 19.39 -41.60 -4.52
CA LYS A 680 18.35 -41.19 -3.61
C LYS A 680 17.75 -39.87 -4.04
N LEU A 681 16.45 -39.68 -3.82
CA LEU A 681 15.76 -38.43 -3.81
C LEU A 681 15.58 -38.03 -2.33
N ILE A 682 16.00 -36.83 -1.99
CA ILE A 682 15.89 -36.27 -0.63
C ILE A 682 14.89 -35.17 -0.71
N ILE A 683 13.76 -35.33 -0.03
CA ILE A 683 12.70 -34.29 0.08
C ILE A 683 12.77 -33.74 1.50
N LYS A 684 12.96 -32.44 1.61
CA LYS A 684 12.84 -31.68 2.86
C LYS A 684 11.49 -30.98 2.87
N HIS A 685 10.57 -31.44 3.71
CA HIS A 685 9.17 -30.95 3.78
C HIS A 685 8.69 -30.74 5.21
#